data_44cd5650063f46f8417aa5cccaafd4c9
#
_entry.id   44cd5650063f46f8417aa5cccaafd4c9
#
_cell.length_a   1.000
_cell.length_b   1.000
_cell.length_c   1.000
_cell.angle_alpha   90.00
_cell.angle_beta   90.00
_cell.angle_gamma   90.00
#
_symmetry.space_group_name_H-M   'P 1'
#
loop_
_entity.id
_entity.type
_entity.pdbx_description
1 polymer ?
#
loop_
_entity_poly.entity_id
_entity_poly.type
_entity_poly.pdbx_seq_one_letter_code
_entity_poly.pdbx_strand_id
1 'polypeptide(L)'
;MNKKSLYKLEYNKIIEKLTEHAGSFGGQERCRKLKPKTEISEIERMQEETAAAFTRIIKKGRPSFGGCSPVSESMMRLEIGGTLGSGELLRICKVLETAGHVKNYGRHDNADDMQDILDGYFEQLVPVSILSTEIRRCIPAEDEISDDASSELKRIRRAMGQINDKVHATLSSMVNGSLRTYLQDPIITMRGDRYCIPVKAEYRGQVPGMIHDQSSTGSTLFIEPMAVVKLNNDLKELYGKEQEEIQVILARLSADAAEYVSEIRTDYATLTELDFIFARGALALDMNASKPMFNQERRIRIREGRHPLLDKKKVVPISLTLGGDFDLLIVTGPNTGGKTVSLKTVGLFQLMGQAGLHIPALDRSELGVFREVYADIGDEQSIEQNLSTFSSHMTNVVSFIKQVDEDSLVLFDELGAGTDPTEGAALATAILNHLHCQGIRTMATTHYSELKVYALSTPGVENASCEFDVETLRPTYRLLLGIPGKSNAFAIAGKLGLPDYIIEEAKTHLTEQDESFEDLLTDLESSRRTIAKEQEEIAAYRRELEALKQETAQKKEKLEEQRDRILREANEKAHAILADAKETADETMRNFHKFGKANVSATEMEKERERLRKKMEKTREGMTEEVKKPKKQYKPSDFKLGETVKVLSMNLTGTVHSLPDTKGNLMVQMGILSSKVHISDLEIVDEKPAYLKKTAARTSKGKVKMGKSLSVSPEINLLGKTVDEAVAELDKYLDDASLAHLTSVRVVHGKGTGALRAGIHQYLKRQKHVKSYRLGAFGEGDAGVTIVELK
;
A
#
# COMPACT_ATOMS: atom_id res chain seq x y z
N MET A 1 -10.25 -27.44 6.76
CA MET A 1 -10.73 -26.59 5.63
C MET A 1 -11.22 -27.43 4.45
N ASN A 2 -12.42 -27.19 3.98
CA ASN A 2 -13.09 -27.94 2.91
C ASN A 2 -12.41 -27.69 1.56
N LYS A 3 -11.98 -28.77 0.88
CA LYS A 3 -11.27 -28.67 -0.41
C LYS A 3 -12.14 -28.05 -1.52
N LYS A 4 -13.47 -28.31 -1.52
CA LYS A 4 -14.38 -27.71 -2.49
C LYS A 4 -14.43 -26.19 -2.34
N SER A 5 -14.48 -25.69 -1.09
CA SER A 5 -14.50 -24.26 -0.82
C SER A 5 -13.20 -23.57 -1.24
N LEU A 6 -12.04 -24.21 -1.02
CA LEU A 6 -10.75 -23.68 -1.51
C LEU A 6 -10.76 -23.47 -3.02
N TYR A 7 -11.36 -24.40 -3.78
CA TYR A 7 -11.45 -24.29 -5.23
C TYR A 7 -12.48 -23.24 -5.66
N LYS A 8 -13.69 -23.26 -5.08
CA LYS A 8 -14.78 -22.32 -5.40
C LYS A 8 -14.42 -20.87 -5.09
N LEU A 9 -13.65 -20.64 -4.03
CA LEU A 9 -13.11 -19.32 -3.64
C LEU A 9 -11.82 -18.96 -4.39
N GLU A 10 -11.37 -19.80 -5.32
CA GLU A 10 -10.18 -19.53 -6.15
C GLU A 10 -8.87 -19.36 -5.36
N TYR A 11 -8.78 -19.98 -4.17
CA TYR A 11 -7.58 -19.94 -3.34
C TYR A 11 -6.36 -20.55 -4.05
N ASN A 12 -6.57 -21.53 -4.91
CA ASN A 12 -5.52 -22.12 -5.77
C ASN A 12 -4.83 -21.06 -6.64
N LYS A 13 -5.56 -20.08 -7.17
CA LYS A 13 -4.97 -18.99 -7.98
C LYS A 13 -4.08 -18.05 -7.13
N ILE A 14 -4.41 -17.87 -5.85
CA ILE A 14 -3.53 -17.13 -4.92
C ILE A 14 -2.26 -17.92 -4.64
N ILE A 15 -2.37 -19.24 -4.47
CA ILE A 15 -1.22 -20.12 -4.31
C ILE A 15 -0.31 -20.13 -5.54
N GLU A 16 -0.88 -20.10 -6.74
CA GLU A 16 -0.12 -19.95 -7.99
C GLU A 16 0.67 -18.65 -8.00
N LYS A 17 0.02 -17.50 -7.73
CA LYS A 17 0.69 -16.20 -7.59
C LYS A 17 1.77 -16.21 -6.52
N LEU A 18 1.50 -16.82 -5.35
CA LEU A 18 2.48 -16.95 -4.29
C LEU A 18 3.71 -17.76 -4.74
N THR A 19 3.47 -18.86 -5.49
CA THR A 19 4.54 -19.74 -6.00
C THR A 19 5.46 -19.02 -6.99
N GLU A 20 4.93 -18.08 -7.80
CA GLU A 20 5.72 -17.25 -8.71
C GLU A 20 6.72 -16.36 -7.96
N HIS A 21 6.40 -16.00 -6.73
CA HIS A 21 7.29 -15.22 -5.87
C HIS A 21 8.37 -16.08 -5.17
N ALA A 22 8.31 -17.40 -5.16
CA ALA A 22 9.34 -18.22 -4.57
C ALA A 22 10.50 -18.46 -5.56
N GLY A 23 11.74 -18.24 -5.10
CA GLY A 23 12.95 -18.32 -5.92
C GLY A 23 13.56 -19.72 -5.98
N SER A 24 13.27 -20.59 -5.01
CA SER A 24 13.81 -21.96 -4.91
C SER A 24 12.72 -23.00 -5.17
N PHE A 25 13.13 -24.17 -5.63
CA PHE A 25 12.21 -25.30 -5.79
C PHE A 25 11.52 -25.68 -4.47
N GLY A 26 12.29 -25.76 -3.37
CA GLY A 26 11.76 -26.06 -2.05
C GLY A 26 10.75 -25.02 -1.56
N GLY A 27 11.05 -23.73 -1.75
CA GLY A 27 10.12 -22.64 -1.43
C GLY A 27 8.83 -22.71 -2.24
N GLN A 28 8.92 -23.00 -3.55
CA GLN A 28 7.75 -23.20 -4.41
C GLN A 28 6.89 -24.38 -3.96
N GLU A 29 7.52 -25.48 -3.55
CA GLU A 29 6.81 -26.65 -3.05
C GLU A 29 6.07 -26.35 -1.74
N ARG A 30 6.69 -25.57 -0.84
CA ARG A 30 6.02 -25.09 0.39
C ARG A 30 4.85 -24.16 0.07
N CYS A 31 5.00 -23.26 -0.88
CA CYS A 31 3.90 -22.42 -1.34
C CYS A 31 2.70 -23.25 -1.82
N ARG A 32 2.94 -24.26 -2.66
CA ARG A 32 1.89 -25.16 -3.18
C ARG A 32 1.20 -25.98 -2.08
N LYS A 33 1.89 -26.29 -1.00
CA LYS A 33 1.36 -27.05 0.15
C LYS A 33 0.70 -26.17 1.20
N LEU A 34 0.71 -24.84 1.05
CA LEU A 34 0.15 -23.90 2.01
C LEU A 34 -1.36 -24.05 2.15
N LYS A 35 -1.81 -24.27 3.38
CA LYS A 35 -3.21 -24.38 3.76
C LYS A 35 -3.53 -23.42 4.89
N PRO A 36 -4.77 -22.89 4.95
CA PRO A 36 -5.23 -22.09 6.06
C PRO A 36 -5.13 -22.88 7.38
N LYS A 37 -4.69 -22.20 8.43
CA LYS A 37 -4.54 -22.74 9.80
C LYS A 37 -5.73 -22.37 10.66
N THR A 38 -5.91 -23.10 11.77
CA THR A 38 -7.02 -22.89 12.70
C THR A 38 -6.56 -22.49 14.11
N GLU A 39 -5.27 -22.63 14.39
CA GLU A 39 -4.67 -22.20 15.66
C GLU A 39 -4.23 -20.73 15.57
N ILE A 40 -4.79 -19.88 16.45
CA ILE A 40 -4.53 -18.45 16.42
C ILE A 40 -3.05 -18.11 16.58
N SER A 41 -2.35 -18.83 17.48
CA SER A 41 -0.93 -18.62 17.71
C SER A 41 -0.06 -18.91 16.49
N GLU A 42 -0.43 -19.92 15.69
CA GLU A 42 0.27 -20.28 14.45
C GLU A 42 -0.03 -19.23 13.37
N ILE A 43 -1.29 -18.79 13.28
CA ILE A 43 -1.72 -17.74 12.35
C ILE A 43 -0.97 -16.43 12.62
N GLU A 44 -0.97 -15.99 13.88
CA GLU A 44 -0.30 -14.76 14.30
C GLU A 44 1.20 -14.80 14.03
N ARG A 45 1.86 -15.92 14.35
CA ARG A 45 3.27 -16.12 14.03
C ARG A 45 3.53 -15.99 12.53
N MET A 46 2.74 -16.67 11.69
CA MET A 46 2.87 -16.59 10.23
C MET A 46 2.60 -15.17 9.70
N GLN A 47 1.68 -14.44 10.31
CA GLN A 47 1.40 -13.04 9.98
C GLN A 47 2.57 -12.12 10.38
N GLU A 48 3.20 -12.34 11.53
CA GLU A 48 4.39 -11.60 11.95
C GLU A 48 5.58 -11.89 11.03
N GLU A 49 5.82 -13.15 10.67
CA GLU A 49 6.86 -13.53 9.71
C GLU A 49 6.66 -12.81 8.36
N THR A 50 5.42 -12.76 7.87
CA THR A 50 5.09 -12.07 6.63
C THR A 50 5.31 -10.56 6.75
N ALA A 51 4.94 -9.96 7.88
CA ALA A 51 5.13 -8.53 8.14
C ALA A 51 6.61 -8.15 8.25
N ALA A 52 7.42 -9.00 8.91
CA ALA A 52 8.86 -8.83 9.00
C ALA A 52 9.52 -8.92 7.62
N ALA A 53 9.16 -9.94 6.80
CA ALA A 53 9.66 -10.08 5.44
C ALA A 53 9.25 -8.90 4.56
N PHE A 54 7.99 -8.45 4.63
CA PHE A 54 7.49 -7.27 3.92
C PHE A 54 8.32 -6.02 4.26
N THR A 55 8.56 -5.78 5.54
CA THR A 55 9.34 -4.63 6.03
C THR A 55 10.78 -4.69 5.54
N ARG A 56 11.43 -5.88 5.59
CA ARG A 56 12.79 -6.09 5.12
C ARG A 56 12.89 -5.91 3.60
N ILE A 57 11.91 -6.38 2.83
CA ILE A 57 11.87 -6.20 1.37
C ILE A 57 11.85 -4.71 1.02
N ILE A 58 11.05 -3.89 1.71
CA ILE A 58 11.00 -2.44 1.50
C ILE A 58 12.32 -1.75 1.85
N LYS A 59 12.97 -2.17 2.96
CA LYS A 59 14.20 -1.53 3.45
C LYS A 59 15.45 -1.92 2.65
N LYS A 60 15.64 -3.22 2.41
CA LYS A 60 16.90 -3.81 1.90
C LYS A 60 16.74 -4.53 0.56
N GLY A 61 15.52 -4.58 -0.01
CA GLY A 61 15.21 -5.43 -1.16
C GLY A 61 15.06 -6.90 -0.77
N ARG A 62 14.84 -7.74 -1.77
CA ARG A 62 14.62 -9.17 -1.56
C ARG A 62 15.94 -9.94 -1.66
N PRO A 63 16.24 -10.88 -0.74
CA PRO A 63 17.37 -11.77 -0.89
C PRO A 63 17.13 -12.79 -2.02
N SER A 64 18.22 -13.29 -2.66
CA SER A 64 18.13 -14.26 -3.74
C SER A 64 18.24 -15.67 -3.20
N PHE A 65 17.27 -16.52 -3.54
CA PHE A 65 17.23 -17.95 -3.19
C PHE A 65 17.44 -18.87 -4.40
N GLY A 66 17.73 -18.33 -5.59
CA GLY A 66 17.86 -19.10 -6.83
C GLY A 66 18.96 -20.16 -6.83
N GLY A 67 19.94 -20.05 -5.92
CA GLY A 67 20.98 -21.06 -5.73
C GLY A 67 20.55 -22.27 -4.89
N CYS A 68 19.41 -22.21 -4.20
CA CYS A 68 18.94 -23.27 -3.32
C CYS A 68 18.22 -24.37 -4.11
N SER A 69 19.00 -25.31 -4.64
CA SER A 69 18.50 -26.48 -5.36
C SER A 69 18.29 -27.68 -4.42
N PRO A 70 17.42 -28.66 -4.77
CA PRO A 70 17.21 -29.85 -3.97
C PRO A 70 18.51 -30.65 -3.79
N VAL A 71 18.85 -30.92 -2.54
CA VAL A 71 20.06 -31.67 -2.17
C VAL A 71 19.78 -32.87 -1.27
N SER A 72 18.51 -33.18 -0.99
CA SER A 72 18.11 -34.21 -0.03
C SER A 72 18.61 -35.61 -0.41
N GLU A 73 18.58 -35.98 -1.69
CA GLU A 73 19.06 -37.25 -2.18
C GLU A 73 20.60 -37.35 -2.07
N SER A 74 21.31 -36.27 -2.39
CA SER A 74 22.75 -36.16 -2.26
C SER A 74 23.18 -36.30 -0.80
N MET A 75 22.47 -35.67 0.13
CA MET A 75 22.74 -35.82 1.57
C MET A 75 22.54 -37.26 2.06
N MET A 76 21.49 -37.96 1.64
CA MET A 76 21.28 -39.37 1.98
C MET A 76 22.40 -40.26 1.46
N ARG A 77 22.92 -39.96 0.25
CA ARG A 77 24.07 -40.71 -0.31
C ARG A 77 25.36 -40.45 0.47
N LEU A 78 25.60 -39.22 0.90
CA LEU A 78 26.74 -38.88 1.74
C LEU A 78 26.69 -39.61 3.08
N GLU A 79 25.52 -39.71 3.73
CA GLU A 79 25.35 -40.42 5.02
C GLU A 79 25.72 -41.91 4.97
N ILE A 80 25.58 -42.55 3.81
CA ILE A 80 25.95 -43.93 3.60
C ILE A 80 27.34 -44.11 2.99
N GLY A 81 28.14 -43.00 2.93
CA GLY A 81 29.49 -43.01 2.38
C GLY A 81 29.59 -43.09 0.87
N GLY A 82 28.52 -42.68 0.16
CA GLY A 82 28.49 -42.67 -1.31
C GLY A 82 29.23 -41.48 -1.91
N THR A 83 29.82 -41.66 -3.07
CA THR A 83 30.48 -40.59 -3.83
C THR A 83 29.45 -39.84 -4.67
N LEU A 84 29.48 -38.50 -4.63
CA LEU A 84 28.64 -37.61 -5.43
C LEU A 84 29.32 -37.23 -6.74
N GLY A 85 28.51 -36.96 -7.76
CA GLY A 85 29.00 -36.39 -9.00
C GLY A 85 29.27 -34.87 -8.89
N SER A 86 29.97 -34.33 -9.90
CA SER A 86 30.31 -32.91 -10.00
C SER A 86 29.09 -32.00 -9.86
N GLY A 87 27.99 -32.29 -10.57
CA GLY A 87 26.76 -31.51 -10.51
C GLY A 87 26.07 -31.54 -9.14
N GLU A 88 26.15 -32.67 -8.40
CA GLU A 88 25.63 -32.83 -7.04
C GLU A 88 26.43 -31.99 -6.05
N LEU A 89 27.74 -32.04 -6.12
CA LEU A 89 28.66 -31.24 -5.29
C LEU A 89 28.47 -29.73 -5.57
N LEU A 90 28.28 -29.34 -6.82
CA LEU A 90 27.99 -27.96 -7.18
C LEU A 90 26.65 -27.47 -6.64
N ARG A 91 25.61 -28.32 -6.57
CA ARG A 91 24.34 -27.97 -5.92
C ARG A 91 24.55 -27.74 -4.43
N ILE A 92 25.31 -28.58 -3.73
CA ILE A 92 25.66 -28.36 -2.31
C ILE A 92 26.45 -27.06 -2.16
N CYS A 93 27.46 -26.83 -3.00
CA CYS A 93 28.21 -25.57 -3.00
C CYS A 93 27.30 -24.35 -3.13
N LYS A 94 26.37 -24.36 -4.07
CA LYS A 94 25.40 -23.25 -4.26
C LYS A 94 24.49 -23.05 -3.05
N VAL A 95 24.06 -24.10 -2.36
CA VAL A 95 23.30 -24.00 -1.12
C VAL A 95 24.11 -23.28 -0.04
N LEU A 96 25.38 -23.66 0.16
CA LEU A 96 26.26 -23.05 1.14
C LEU A 96 26.59 -21.58 0.80
N GLU A 97 26.84 -21.27 -0.48
CA GLU A 97 27.05 -19.90 -0.96
C GLU A 97 25.79 -19.04 -0.71
N THR A 98 24.60 -19.60 -1.00
CA THR A 98 23.31 -18.93 -0.77
C THR A 98 23.09 -18.70 0.73
N ALA A 99 23.42 -19.69 1.58
CA ALA A 99 23.34 -19.54 3.04
C ALA A 99 24.23 -18.40 3.53
N GLY A 100 25.45 -18.27 2.98
CA GLY A 100 26.35 -17.18 3.28
C GLY A 100 25.78 -15.80 2.89
N HIS A 101 25.24 -15.68 1.69
CA HIS A 101 24.62 -14.44 1.22
C HIS A 101 23.37 -14.06 2.04
N VAL A 102 22.49 -15.02 2.30
CA VAL A 102 21.25 -14.81 3.06
C VAL A 102 21.56 -14.47 4.52
N LYS A 103 22.54 -15.15 5.14
CA LYS A 103 23.02 -14.82 6.49
C LYS A 103 23.54 -13.39 6.57
N ASN A 104 24.32 -12.94 5.60
CA ASN A 104 24.81 -11.57 5.53
C ASN A 104 23.67 -10.56 5.34
N TYR A 105 22.65 -10.88 4.52
CA TYR A 105 21.45 -10.06 4.38
C TYR A 105 20.71 -9.90 5.71
N GLY A 106 20.67 -10.93 6.55
CA GLY A 106 20.04 -10.92 7.88
C GLY A 106 20.70 -9.97 8.88
N ARG A 107 21.95 -9.55 8.66
CA ARG A 107 22.66 -8.67 9.58
C ARG A 107 22.02 -7.28 9.66
N HIS A 108 22.00 -6.73 10.85
CA HIS A 108 21.54 -5.36 11.09
C HIS A 108 22.65 -4.38 10.68
N ASP A 109 22.29 -3.37 9.88
CA ASP A 109 23.25 -2.38 9.37
C ASP A 109 23.51 -1.26 10.39
N ASN A 110 22.53 -0.99 11.27
CA ASN A 110 22.60 0.01 12.32
C ASN A 110 22.24 -0.58 13.69
N ALA A 111 22.80 -0.02 14.75
CA ALA A 111 22.49 -0.41 16.13
C ALA A 111 21.03 -0.14 16.55
N ASP A 112 20.32 0.72 15.81
CA ASP A 112 18.92 1.07 16.04
C ASP A 112 17.93 0.17 15.25
N ASP A 113 18.41 -0.77 14.44
CA ASP A 113 17.54 -1.73 13.77
C ASP A 113 16.97 -2.70 14.82
N MET A 114 15.64 -2.66 14.99
CA MET A 114 14.95 -3.54 15.93
C MET A 114 15.04 -4.99 15.43
N GLN A 115 15.35 -5.90 16.36
CA GLN A 115 15.27 -7.33 16.11
C GLN A 115 13.82 -7.72 15.74
N ASP A 116 13.68 -8.61 14.78
CA ASP A 116 12.40 -9.18 14.37
C ASP A 116 12.39 -10.72 14.44
N ILE A 117 11.21 -11.31 14.22
CA ILE A 117 11.02 -12.77 14.32
C ILE A 117 11.91 -13.56 13.33
N LEU A 118 12.41 -12.93 12.26
CA LEU A 118 13.23 -13.61 11.24
C LEU A 118 14.69 -13.72 11.66
N ASP A 119 15.18 -12.97 12.63
CA ASP A 119 16.57 -13.01 13.06
C ASP A 119 16.99 -14.42 13.48
N GLY A 120 16.12 -15.13 14.18
CA GLY A 120 16.38 -16.53 14.57
C GLY A 120 16.60 -17.47 13.39
N TYR A 121 15.98 -17.23 12.25
CA TYR A 121 16.23 -18.02 11.03
C TYR A 121 17.58 -17.70 10.41
N PHE A 122 17.99 -16.43 10.36
CA PHE A 122 19.30 -16.06 9.82
C PHE A 122 20.46 -16.53 10.70
N GLU A 123 20.28 -16.59 12.02
CA GLU A 123 21.26 -17.10 12.97
C GLU A 123 21.48 -18.61 12.81
N GLN A 124 20.45 -19.37 12.48
CA GLN A 124 20.52 -20.82 12.25
C GLN A 124 21.36 -21.20 11.03
N LEU A 125 21.59 -20.29 10.08
CA LEU A 125 22.39 -20.58 8.90
C LEU A 125 23.87 -20.74 9.28
N VAL A 126 24.49 -21.85 8.84
CA VAL A 126 25.89 -22.16 9.07
C VAL A 126 26.60 -22.34 7.74
N PRO A 127 26.90 -21.28 6.98
CA PRO A 127 27.57 -21.40 5.71
C PRO A 127 29.01 -21.95 5.88
N VAL A 128 29.22 -23.15 5.46
CA VAL A 128 30.55 -23.77 5.54
C VAL A 128 31.39 -23.28 4.36
N SER A 129 31.94 -22.06 4.50
CA SER A 129 32.66 -21.39 3.39
C SER A 129 33.94 -22.11 2.97
N ILE A 130 34.58 -22.88 3.87
CA ILE A 130 35.74 -23.69 3.55
C ILE A 130 35.39 -24.78 2.52
N LEU A 131 34.26 -25.48 2.75
CA LEU A 131 33.79 -26.53 1.86
C LEU A 131 33.34 -25.96 0.51
N SER A 132 32.53 -24.88 0.51
CA SER A 132 32.06 -24.27 -0.73
C SER A 132 33.20 -23.70 -1.59
N THR A 133 34.24 -23.13 -0.96
CA THR A 133 35.40 -22.61 -1.67
C THR A 133 36.23 -23.78 -2.27
N GLU A 134 36.39 -24.86 -1.53
CA GLU A 134 37.14 -26.03 -2.02
C GLU A 134 36.42 -26.74 -3.16
N ILE A 135 35.07 -26.92 -3.06
CA ILE A 135 34.28 -27.47 -4.16
C ILE A 135 34.43 -26.58 -5.39
N ARG A 136 34.27 -25.25 -5.23
CA ARG A 136 34.35 -24.29 -6.36
C ARG A 136 35.72 -24.24 -6.99
N ARG A 137 36.80 -24.41 -6.20
CA ARG A 137 38.16 -24.47 -6.69
C ARG A 137 38.40 -25.72 -7.55
N CYS A 138 37.85 -26.88 -7.14
CA CYS A 138 37.99 -28.11 -7.84
C CYS A 138 37.03 -28.28 -9.02
N ILE A 139 35.80 -27.73 -8.92
CA ILE A 139 34.71 -27.91 -9.88
C ILE A 139 34.18 -26.52 -10.26
N PRO A 140 34.75 -25.84 -11.28
CA PRO A 140 34.28 -24.53 -11.75
C PRO A 140 32.93 -24.62 -12.45
N ALA A 141 32.65 -25.67 -13.22
CA ALA A 141 31.41 -25.96 -13.91
C ALA A 141 31.00 -27.43 -13.83
N GLU A 142 29.76 -27.78 -14.18
CA GLU A 142 29.20 -29.13 -13.99
C GLU A 142 30.01 -30.23 -14.70
N ASP A 143 30.52 -29.93 -15.90
CA ASP A 143 31.25 -30.87 -16.73
C ASP A 143 32.78 -30.62 -16.70
N GLU A 144 33.26 -29.81 -15.77
CA GLU A 144 34.64 -29.36 -15.72
C GLU A 144 35.26 -29.56 -14.33
N ILE A 145 36.36 -30.32 -14.31
CA ILE A 145 37.23 -30.43 -13.13
C ILE A 145 38.49 -29.61 -13.41
N SER A 146 38.80 -28.69 -12.51
CA SER A 146 39.98 -27.81 -12.62
C SER A 146 41.29 -28.61 -12.57
N ASP A 147 42.28 -28.19 -13.33
CA ASP A 147 43.65 -28.74 -13.25
C ASP A 147 44.26 -28.59 -11.85
N ASP A 148 43.84 -27.58 -11.12
CA ASP A 148 44.32 -27.31 -9.75
C ASP A 148 43.57 -28.12 -8.70
N ALA A 149 42.61 -29.00 -9.08
CA ALA A 149 41.90 -29.87 -8.16
C ALA A 149 42.85 -30.89 -7.49
N SER A 150 43.85 -31.41 -8.22
CA SER A 150 44.94 -32.20 -7.66
C SER A 150 46.24 -32.02 -8.46
N SER A 151 47.37 -32.21 -7.80
CA SER A 151 48.68 -32.17 -8.46
C SER A 151 48.82 -33.30 -9.49
N GLU A 152 48.20 -34.45 -9.24
CA GLU A 152 48.25 -35.61 -10.13
C GLU A 152 47.43 -35.39 -11.40
N LEU A 153 46.20 -34.84 -11.30
CA LEU A 153 45.38 -34.46 -12.46
C LEU A 153 46.13 -33.48 -13.36
N LYS A 154 46.74 -32.46 -12.76
CA LYS A 154 47.56 -31.50 -13.50
C LYS A 154 48.72 -32.13 -14.24
N ARG A 155 49.39 -33.13 -13.60
CA ARG A 155 50.46 -33.90 -14.19
C ARG A 155 49.97 -34.74 -15.37
N ILE A 156 48.85 -35.45 -15.20
CA ILE A 156 48.24 -36.30 -16.24
C ILE A 156 47.88 -35.44 -17.46
N ARG A 157 47.14 -34.35 -17.28
CA ARG A 157 46.70 -33.47 -18.36
C ARG A 157 47.89 -32.82 -19.09
N ARG A 158 48.94 -32.43 -18.38
CA ARG A 158 50.16 -31.94 -18.99
C ARG A 158 50.81 -33.02 -19.85
N ALA A 159 50.89 -34.30 -19.37
CA ALA A 159 51.39 -35.40 -20.14
C ALA A 159 50.53 -35.70 -21.38
N MET A 160 49.23 -35.64 -21.26
CA MET A 160 48.30 -35.79 -22.38
C MET A 160 48.53 -34.69 -23.45
N GLY A 161 48.67 -33.43 -23.04
CA GLY A 161 49.00 -32.33 -23.92
C GLY A 161 50.30 -32.58 -24.71
N GLN A 162 51.36 -32.99 -24.01
CA GLN A 162 52.66 -33.31 -24.65
C GLN A 162 52.57 -34.46 -25.67
N ILE A 163 51.78 -35.51 -25.36
CA ILE A 163 51.58 -36.62 -26.31
C ILE A 163 50.75 -36.17 -27.49
N ASN A 164 49.70 -35.40 -27.22
CA ASN A 164 48.82 -34.82 -28.24
C ASN A 164 49.62 -33.97 -29.24
N ASP A 165 50.50 -33.10 -28.76
CA ASP A 165 51.41 -32.30 -29.59
C ASP A 165 52.32 -33.18 -30.45
N LYS A 166 52.86 -34.28 -29.89
CA LYS A 166 53.70 -35.25 -30.61
C LYS A 166 52.90 -35.96 -31.71
N VAL A 167 51.67 -36.43 -31.39
CA VAL A 167 50.78 -37.05 -32.39
C VAL A 167 50.48 -36.08 -33.51
N HIS A 168 50.09 -34.85 -33.21
CA HIS A 168 49.84 -33.83 -34.23
C HIS A 168 51.05 -33.48 -35.07
N ALA A 169 52.25 -33.35 -34.49
CA ALA A 169 53.49 -33.09 -35.22
C ALA A 169 53.83 -34.25 -36.14
N THR A 170 53.69 -35.49 -35.66
CA THR A 170 53.97 -36.70 -36.45
C THR A 170 53.00 -36.84 -37.61
N LEU A 171 51.70 -36.74 -37.37
CA LEU A 171 50.70 -36.85 -38.42
C LEU A 171 50.75 -35.67 -39.41
N SER A 172 51.01 -34.45 -38.94
CA SER A 172 51.19 -33.27 -39.83
C SER A 172 52.36 -33.43 -40.78
N SER A 173 53.48 -34.01 -40.28
CA SER A 173 54.64 -34.38 -41.13
C SER A 173 54.26 -35.39 -42.20
N MET A 174 53.44 -36.38 -41.88
CA MET A 174 52.98 -37.42 -42.81
C MET A 174 51.97 -36.87 -43.83
N VAL A 175 51.01 -36.12 -43.33
CA VAL A 175 49.93 -35.54 -44.18
C VAL A 175 50.47 -34.54 -45.19
N ASN A 176 51.44 -33.71 -44.81
CA ASN A 176 52.03 -32.70 -45.65
C ASN A 176 53.21 -33.20 -46.47
N GLY A 177 53.75 -34.43 -46.09
CA GLY A 177 54.92 -35.02 -46.73
C GLY A 177 54.62 -36.21 -47.62
N SER A 178 55.26 -37.36 -47.38
CA SER A 178 55.26 -38.56 -48.23
C SER A 178 53.92 -39.21 -48.48
N LEU A 179 52.96 -39.05 -47.58
CA LEU A 179 51.66 -39.71 -47.72
C LEU A 179 50.57 -38.86 -48.39
N ARG A 180 50.88 -37.60 -48.72
CA ARG A 180 49.88 -36.66 -49.25
C ARG A 180 49.12 -37.15 -50.49
N THR A 181 49.77 -37.87 -51.39
CA THR A 181 49.19 -38.43 -52.62
C THR A 181 48.19 -39.55 -52.35
N TYR A 182 48.31 -40.23 -51.21
CA TYR A 182 47.49 -41.38 -50.85
C TYR A 182 46.27 -40.99 -50.05
N LEU A 183 46.24 -39.72 -49.56
CA LEU A 183 45.13 -39.24 -48.74
C LEU A 183 43.96 -38.80 -49.58
N GLN A 184 42.72 -38.99 -49.07
CA GLN A 184 41.54 -38.43 -49.62
C GLN A 184 41.53 -36.91 -49.39
N ASP A 185 41.79 -36.50 -48.14
CA ASP A 185 41.96 -35.12 -47.69
C ASP A 185 43.17 -35.00 -46.81
N PRO A 186 43.99 -33.92 -46.90
CA PRO A 186 45.20 -33.74 -46.07
C PRO A 186 44.83 -33.21 -44.66
N ILE A 187 44.01 -33.96 -43.92
CA ILE A 187 43.52 -33.61 -42.59
C ILE A 187 43.82 -34.72 -41.59
N ILE A 188 43.92 -34.34 -40.33
CA ILE A 188 43.96 -35.25 -39.18
C ILE A 188 42.54 -35.35 -38.62
N THR A 189 42.04 -36.55 -38.39
CA THR A 189 40.72 -36.85 -37.89
C THR A 189 40.77 -37.74 -36.65
N MET A 190 39.73 -37.72 -35.84
CA MET A 190 39.57 -38.70 -34.74
C MET A 190 38.50 -39.72 -35.10
N ARG A 191 38.77 -41.01 -34.86
CA ARG A 191 37.83 -42.11 -34.94
C ARG A 191 38.03 -43.04 -33.76
N GLY A 192 36.98 -43.32 -32.98
CA GLY A 192 37.07 -44.18 -31.81
C GLY A 192 38.17 -43.75 -30.83
N ASP A 193 38.22 -42.42 -30.52
CA ASP A 193 39.23 -41.80 -29.63
C ASP A 193 40.70 -41.97 -30.07
N ARG A 194 40.90 -42.16 -31.39
CA ARG A 194 42.22 -42.30 -31.95
C ARG A 194 42.46 -41.34 -33.12
N TYR A 195 43.61 -40.76 -33.17
CA TYR A 195 44.02 -39.93 -34.26
C TYR A 195 44.31 -40.75 -35.51
N CYS A 196 43.62 -40.48 -36.61
CA CYS A 196 43.67 -41.18 -37.88
C CYS A 196 43.87 -40.19 -39.01
N ILE A 197 44.29 -40.71 -40.18
CA ILE A 197 44.32 -40.00 -41.46
C ILE A 197 43.39 -40.66 -42.48
N PRO A 198 42.66 -39.87 -43.31
CA PRO A 198 41.76 -40.43 -44.30
C PRO A 198 42.52 -40.85 -45.55
N VAL A 199 42.67 -42.13 -45.81
CA VAL A 199 43.42 -42.75 -46.91
C VAL A 199 42.45 -43.28 -47.95
N LYS A 200 42.71 -43.06 -49.27
CA LYS A 200 41.89 -43.62 -50.34
C LYS A 200 42.01 -45.15 -50.27
N ALA A 201 40.94 -45.85 -50.44
CA ALA A 201 40.88 -47.31 -50.31
C ALA A 201 41.85 -48.07 -51.20
N GLU A 202 42.14 -47.54 -52.39
CA GLU A 202 43.09 -48.08 -53.40
C GLU A 202 44.54 -48.03 -52.88
N TYR A 203 44.91 -47.14 -52.01
CA TYR A 203 46.27 -46.96 -51.49
C TYR A 203 46.49 -47.57 -50.08
N ARG A 204 45.57 -48.41 -49.58
CA ARG A 204 45.62 -49.03 -48.28
C ARG A 204 46.99 -49.69 -47.98
N GLY A 205 47.54 -50.35 -49.00
CA GLY A 205 48.84 -51.06 -48.86
C GLY A 205 50.09 -50.16 -48.77
N GLN A 206 49.94 -48.87 -49.08
CA GLN A 206 51.00 -47.87 -49.03
C GLN A 206 51.07 -47.12 -47.69
N VAL A 207 50.04 -47.25 -46.87
CA VAL A 207 50.02 -46.64 -45.54
C VAL A 207 49.93 -47.71 -44.49
N PRO A 208 51.03 -48.09 -43.91
CA PRO A 208 51.05 -49.13 -42.84
C PRO A 208 50.38 -48.56 -41.58
N GLY A 209 49.30 -49.23 -41.11
CA GLY A 209 48.50 -48.77 -39.99
C GLY A 209 47.28 -49.63 -39.71
N MET A 210 46.54 -49.29 -38.66
CA MET A 210 45.29 -49.92 -38.25
C MET A 210 44.10 -49.14 -38.82
N ILE A 211 43.13 -49.84 -39.40
CA ILE A 211 41.88 -49.26 -39.86
C ILE A 211 40.91 -49.16 -38.71
N HIS A 212 40.47 -48.02 -38.38
CA HIS A 212 39.46 -47.77 -37.31
C HIS A 212 38.06 -47.50 -37.83
N ASP A 213 37.95 -46.97 -39.04
CA ASP A 213 36.66 -46.65 -39.63
C ASP A 213 36.76 -46.61 -41.17
N GLN A 214 35.62 -46.63 -41.84
CA GLN A 214 35.47 -46.53 -43.26
C GLN A 214 34.33 -45.58 -43.62
N SER A 215 34.48 -44.78 -44.69
CA SER A 215 33.42 -43.94 -45.22
C SER A 215 32.21 -44.79 -45.68
N SER A 216 31.02 -44.25 -45.63
CA SER A 216 29.80 -44.90 -46.07
C SER A 216 29.83 -45.46 -47.50
N THR A 217 30.64 -44.87 -48.36
CA THR A 217 30.88 -45.30 -49.78
C THR A 217 32.02 -46.32 -49.90
N GLY A 218 32.74 -46.62 -48.84
CA GLY A 218 33.92 -47.53 -48.83
C GLY A 218 35.16 -46.95 -49.50
N SER A 219 35.08 -45.73 -50.04
CA SER A 219 36.16 -45.12 -50.84
C SER A 219 37.30 -44.50 -49.96
N THR A 220 37.05 -44.28 -48.66
CA THR A 220 38.03 -43.70 -47.72
C THR A 220 38.14 -44.60 -46.49
N LEU A 221 39.37 -44.93 -46.12
CA LEU A 221 39.71 -45.67 -44.88
C LEU A 221 40.35 -44.69 -43.90
N PHE A 222 39.85 -44.71 -42.69
CA PHE A 222 40.45 -43.95 -41.59
C PHE A 222 41.51 -44.79 -40.94
N ILE A 223 42.78 -44.53 -41.27
CA ILE A 223 43.92 -45.32 -40.83
C ILE A 223 44.65 -44.62 -39.70
N GLU A 224 44.92 -45.31 -38.62
CA GLU A 224 45.90 -44.93 -37.62
C GLU A 224 47.28 -45.42 -38.08
N PRO A 225 48.21 -44.52 -38.47
CA PRO A 225 49.53 -44.97 -38.91
C PRO A 225 50.31 -45.58 -37.81
N MET A 226 51.12 -46.62 -38.13
CA MET A 226 51.97 -47.35 -37.16
C MET A 226 52.88 -46.44 -36.31
N ALA A 227 53.28 -45.28 -36.88
CA ALA A 227 54.13 -44.34 -36.18
C ALA A 227 53.44 -43.64 -34.99
N VAL A 228 52.13 -43.63 -34.95
CA VAL A 228 51.32 -42.94 -33.86
C VAL A 228 50.56 -43.96 -33.00
N VAL A 229 50.49 -45.23 -33.32
CA VAL A 229 49.80 -46.29 -32.57
C VAL A 229 50.21 -46.30 -31.10
N LYS A 230 51.51 -46.22 -30.82
CA LYS A 230 51.99 -46.17 -29.43
C LYS A 230 51.54 -44.90 -28.73
N LEU A 231 51.66 -43.73 -29.38
CA LEU A 231 51.25 -42.44 -28.82
C LEU A 231 49.74 -42.41 -28.54
N ASN A 232 48.91 -42.94 -29.45
CA ASN A 232 47.48 -43.06 -29.23
C ASN A 232 47.15 -44.06 -28.09
N ASN A 233 47.93 -45.15 -27.91
CA ASN A 233 47.75 -46.03 -26.76
C ASN A 233 48.13 -45.36 -25.48
N ASP A 234 49.24 -44.64 -25.42
CA ASP A 234 49.71 -43.89 -24.25
C ASP A 234 48.67 -42.79 -23.88
N LEU A 235 48.13 -42.15 -24.92
CA LEU A 235 47.07 -41.14 -24.71
C LEU A 235 45.79 -41.76 -24.11
N LYS A 236 45.36 -42.91 -24.62
CA LYS A 236 44.22 -43.66 -24.11
C LYS A 236 44.42 -44.15 -22.68
N GLU A 237 45.63 -44.58 -22.32
CA GLU A 237 45.97 -44.92 -20.94
C GLU A 237 45.89 -43.71 -20.00
N LEU A 238 46.36 -42.53 -20.48
CA LEU A 238 46.26 -41.30 -19.70
C LEU A 238 44.82 -40.83 -19.54
N TYR A 239 43.95 -41.01 -20.53
CA TYR A 239 42.50 -40.74 -20.39
C TYR A 239 41.87 -41.61 -19.29
N GLY A 240 42.28 -42.93 -19.26
CA GLY A 240 41.85 -43.81 -18.17
C GLY A 240 42.29 -43.31 -16.81
N LYS A 241 43.59 -42.93 -16.68
CA LYS A 241 44.13 -42.37 -15.43
C LYS A 241 43.48 -41.03 -15.05
N GLU A 242 43.14 -40.16 -16.03
CA GLU A 242 42.39 -38.94 -15.78
C GLU A 242 41.03 -39.23 -15.15
N GLN A 243 40.29 -40.19 -15.72
CA GLN A 243 38.98 -40.59 -15.18
C GLN A 243 39.08 -41.20 -13.78
N GLU A 244 40.08 -42.03 -13.52
CA GLU A 244 40.33 -42.57 -12.19
C GLU A 244 40.66 -41.47 -11.18
N GLU A 245 41.51 -40.50 -11.53
CA GLU A 245 41.87 -39.39 -10.67
C GLU A 245 40.70 -38.47 -10.41
N ILE A 246 39.83 -38.20 -11.42
CA ILE A 246 38.57 -37.46 -11.24
C ILE A 246 37.71 -38.18 -10.19
N GLN A 247 37.56 -39.48 -10.23
CA GLN A 247 36.80 -40.23 -9.22
C GLN A 247 37.42 -40.11 -7.82
N VAL A 248 38.73 -40.08 -7.70
CA VAL A 248 39.44 -39.85 -6.42
C VAL A 248 39.16 -38.46 -5.88
N ILE A 249 39.17 -37.41 -6.76
CA ILE A 249 38.84 -36.03 -6.38
C ILE A 249 37.40 -35.95 -5.89
N LEU A 250 36.44 -36.50 -6.65
CA LEU A 250 35.03 -36.51 -6.29
C LEU A 250 34.76 -37.25 -4.98
N ALA A 251 35.43 -38.39 -4.76
CA ALA A 251 35.34 -39.16 -3.52
C ALA A 251 35.86 -38.37 -2.31
N ARG A 252 36.98 -37.65 -2.45
CA ARG A 252 37.54 -36.77 -1.42
C ARG A 252 36.57 -35.65 -1.08
N LEU A 253 36.11 -34.91 -2.09
CA LEU A 253 35.15 -33.83 -1.87
C LEU A 253 33.83 -34.31 -1.27
N SER A 254 33.38 -35.51 -1.61
CA SER A 254 32.22 -36.15 -1.01
C SER A 254 32.45 -36.50 0.46
N ALA A 255 33.63 -36.99 0.81
CA ALA A 255 34.01 -37.27 2.20
C ALA A 255 34.06 -35.95 3.02
N ASP A 256 34.68 -34.90 2.46
CA ASP A 256 34.71 -33.57 3.08
C ASP A 256 33.28 -33.02 3.28
N ALA A 257 32.38 -33.21 2.31
CA ALA A 257 30.98 -32.79 2.43
C ALA A 257 30.16 -33.63 3.42
N ALA A 258 30.51 -34.89 3.59
CA ALA A 258 29.86 -35.79 4.54
C ALA A 258 30.06 -35.38 6.00
N GLU A 259 31.17 -34.72 6.33
CA GLU A 259 31.41 -34.15 7.67
C GLU A 259 30.40 -33.06 8.05
N TYR A 260 29.79 -32.36 7.06
CA TYR A 260 28.90 -31.22 7.25
C TYR A 260 27.46 -31.49 6.82
N VAL A 261 27.03 -32.75 6.71
CA VAL A 261 25.66 -33.09 6.25
C VAL A 261 24.58 -32.46 7.14
N SER A 262 24.81 -32.38 8.45
CA SER A 262 23.85 -31.77 9.40
C SER A 262 23.65 -30.27 9.14
N GLU A 263 24.74 -29.54 8.91
CA GLU A 263 24.76 -28.12 8.60
C GLU A 263 24.11 -27.85 7.24
N ILE A 264 24.50 -28.64 6.21
CA ILE A 264 23.92 -28.51 4.86
C ILE A 264 22.42 -28.77 4.90
N ARG A 265 21.97 -29.76 5.68
CA ARG A 265 20.52 -30.05 5.85
C ARG A 265 19.79 -28.88 6.53
N THR A 266 20.37 -28.35 7.60
CA THR A 266 19.81 -27.20 8.33
C THR A 266 19.76 -25.97 7.43
N ASP A 267 20.82 -25.65 6.72
CA ASP A 267 20.88 -24.53 5.78
C ASP A 267 19.84 -24.68 4.68
N TYR A 268 19.72 -25.84 4.06
CA TYR A 268 18.74 -26.10 3.01
C TYR A 268 17.30 -25.93 3.54
N ALA A 269 16.99 -26.46 4.71
CA ALA A 269 15.67 -26.35 5.33
C ALA A 269 15.35 -24.89 5.68
N THR A 270 16.30 -24.19 6.31
CA THR A 270 16.14 -22.78 6.71
C THR A 270 16.03 -21.85 5.50
N LEU A 271 16.84 -22.04 4.45
CA LEU A 271 16.73 -21.29 3.19
C LEU A 271 15.39 -21.50 2.51
N THR A 272 14.89 -22.74 2.49
CA THR A 272 13.59 -23.08 1.95
C THR A 272 12.46 -22.38 2.72
N GLU A 273 12.55 -22.34 4.06
CA GLU A 273 11.59 -21.64 4.91
C GLU A 273 11.63 -20.12 4.69
N LEU A 274 12.84 -19.54 4.68
CA LEU A 274 13.00 -18.11 4.42
C LEU A 274 12.49 -17.72 3.03
N ASP A 275 12.78 -18.50 1.97
CA ASP A 275 12.26 -18.22 0.63
C ASP A 275 10.73 -18.22 0.61
N PHE A 276 10.09 -19.17 1.31
CA PHE A 276 8.65 -19.22 1.48
C PHE A 276 8.12 -17.99 2.24
N ILE A 277 8.77 -17.58 3.33
CA ILE A 277 8.38 -16.39 4.10
C ILE A 277 8.53 -15.12 3.25
N PHE A 278 9.66 -14.98 2.55
CA PHE A 278 9.89 -13.85 1.65
C PHE A 278 8.96 -13.84 0.43
N ALA A 279 8.50 -15.00 -0.05
CA ALA A 279 7.47 -15.08 -1.08
C ALA A 279 6.13 -14.52 -0.58
N ARG A 280 5.73 -14.81 0.68
CA ARG A 280 4.54 -14.22 1.32
C ARG A 280 4.67 -12.70 1.42
N GLY A 281 5.82 -12.19 1.87
CA GLY A 281 6.10 -10.75 1.96
C GLY A 281 6.10 -10.07 0.58
N ALA A 282 6.65 -10.70 -0.45
CA ALA A 282 6.67 -10.20 -1.81
C ALA A 282 5.25 -10.16 -2.43
N LEU A 283 4.45 -11.19 -2.20
CA LEU A 283 3.03 -11.21 -2.61
C LEU A 283 2.24 -10.08 -1.93
N ALA A 284 2.48 -9.84 -0.63
CA ALA A 284 1.86 -8.74 0.10
C ALA A 284 2.21 -7.37 -0.52
N LEU A 285 3.46 -7.17 -0.91
CA LEU A 285 3.90 -5.96 -1.59
C LEU A 285 3.24 -5.82 -2.96
N ASP A 286 3.21 -6.90 -3.76
CA ASP A 286 2.56 -6.89 -5.07
C ASP A 286 1.08 -6.53 -4.95
N MET A 287 0.36 -7.07 -4.00
CA MET A 287 -1.08 -6.82 -3.80
C MET A 287 -1.40 -5.52 -3.07
N ASN A 288 -0.41 -4.73 -2.62
CA ASN A 288 -0.60 -3.62 -1.68
C ASN A 288 -1.43 -4.07 -0.46
N ALA A 289 -1.07 -5.21 0.09
CA ALA A 289 -1.81 -5.86 1.16
C ALA A 289 -1.31 -5.41 2.54
N SER A 290 -2.22 -5.37 3.51
CA SER A 290 -1.91 -5.10 4.92
C SER A 290 -2.13 -6.35 5.79
N LYS A 291 -1.46 -6.37 6.93
CA LYS A 291 -1.62 -7.42 7.95
C LYS A 291 -3.01 -7.33 8.57
N PRO A 292 -3.87 -8.36 8.48
CA PRO A 292 -5.15 -8.40 9.19
C PRO A 292 -4.93 -8.64 10.69
N MET A 293 -5.82 -8.11 11.51
CA MET A 293 -5.89 -8.40 12.94
C MET A 293 -6.80 -9.62 13.15
N PHE A 294 -6.35 -10.60 13.93
CA PHE A 294 -7.17 -11.77 14.24
C PHE A 294 -7.88 -11.62 15.57
N ASN A 295 -9.10 -12.19 15.67
CA ASN A 295 -9.89 -12.24 16.89
C ASN A 295 -10.54 -13.63 17.06
N GLN A 296 -10.86 -13.97 18.31
CA GLN A 296 -11.55 -15.22 18.66
C GLN A 296 -13.07 -15.05 18.68
N GLU A 297 -13.58 -13.85 18.52
CA GLU A 297 -15.00 -13.51 18.52
C GLU A 297 -15.66 -13.83 17.17
N ARG A 298 -14.88 -14.33 16.20
CA ARG A 298 -15.36 -14.66 14.85
C ARG A 298 -15.97 -13.44 14.14
N ARG A 299 -15.40 -12.26 14.44
CA ARG A 299 -15.78 -11.01 13.80
C ARG A 299 -14.94 -10.78 12.57
N ILE A 300 -15.58 -10.46 11.47
CA ILE A 300 -14.95 -10.02 10.21
C ILE A 300 -15.26 -8.54 10.04
N ARG A 301 -14.23 -7.73 9.85
CA ARG A 301 -14.35 -6.31 9.53
C ARG A 301 -13.34 -5.95 8.44
N ILE A 302 -13.80 -5.83 7.22
CA ILE A 302 -12.98 -5.49 6.06
C ILE A 302 -13.15 -4.00 5.78
N ARG A 303 -12.03 -3.31 5.64
CA ARG A 303 -11.95 -1.90 5.32
C ARG A 303 -11.32 -1.72 3.95
N GLU A 304 -12.08 -1.21 3.00
CA GLU A 304 -11.65 -1.00 1.60
C GLU A 304 -10.93 -2.22 1.00
N GLY A 305 -11.49 -3.40 1.18
CA GLY A 305 -10.96 -4.63 0.64
C GLY A 305 -11.10 -4.71 -0.87
N ARG A 306 -10.03 -5.08 -1.58
CA ARG A 306 -9.97 -5.24 -3.03
C ARG A 306 -9.77 -6.69 -3.40
N HIS A 307 -10.60 -7.23 -4.26
CA HIS A 307 -10.47 -8.63 -4.66
C HIS A 307 -9.12 -8.88 -5.36
N PRO A 308 -8.25 -9.79 -4.86
CA PRO A 308 -6.85 -9.91 -5.28
C PRO A 308 -6.64 -10.43 -6.69
N LEU A 309 -7.67 -11.03 -7.30
CA LEU A 309 -7.62 -11.57 -8.66
C LEU A 309 -8.19 -10.61 -9.72
N LEU A 310 -8.71 -9.45 -9.32
CA LEU A 310 -9.19 -8.41 -10.23
C LEU A 310 -8.07 -7.40 -10.54
N ASP A 311 -8.25 -6.68 -11.66
CA ASP A 311 -7.33 -5.61 -12.06
C ASP A 311 -7.26 -4.53 -10.97
N LYS A 312 -6.06 -4.29 -10.43
CA LYS A 312 -5.78 -3.33 -9.35
C LYS A 312 -6.27 -1.91 -9.64
N LYS A 313 -6.34 -1.51 -10.93
CA LYS A 313 -6.77 -0.17 -11.37
C LYS A 313 -8.29 -0.03 -11.48
N LYS A 314 -8.99 -1.15 -11.65
CA LYS A 314 -10.44 -1.17 -11.92
C LYS A 314 -11.26 -1.67 -10.75
N VAL A 315 -10.64 -2.42 -9.83
CA VAL A 315 -11.33 -3.00 -8.68
C VAL A 315 -11.83 -1.91 -7.74
N VAL A 316 -13.12 -1.93 -7.45
CA VAL A 316 -13.74 -1.05 -6.47
C VAL A 316 -13.59 -1.69 -5.08
N PRO A 317 -13.10 -0.95 -4.08
CA PRO A 317 -12.96 -1.47 -2.74
C PRO A 317 -14.32 -1.66 -2.07
N ILE A 318 -14.45 -2.73 -1.28
CA ILE A 318 -15.62 -3.00 -0.46
C ILE A 318 -15.28 -2.86 1.03
N SER A 319 -16.22 -2.32 1.79
CA SER A 319 -16.14 -2.30 3.25
C SER A 319 -17.34 -3.03 3.82
N LEU A 320 -17.10 -3.99 4.72
CA LEU A 320 -18.17 -4.74 5.35
C LEU A 320 -17.78 -5.20 6.76
N THR A 321 -18.81 -5.49 7.54
CA THR A 321 -18.70 -6.16 8.84
C THR A 321 -19.59 -7.39 8.86
N LEU A 322 -19.19 -8.43 9.60
CA LEU A 322 -19.99 -9.62 9.91
C LEU A 322 -19.52 -10.15 11.26
N GLY A 323 -20.44 -10.43 12.15
CA GLY A 323 -20.15 -10.73 13.54
C GLY A 323 -20.08 -9.45 14.39
N GLY A 324 -20.61 -9.49 15.57
CA GLY A 324 -20.83 -8.34 16.47
C GLY A 324 -22.33 -8.10 16.59
N ASP A 325 -22.87 -7.08 15.97
CA ASP A 325 -24.30 -6.73 16.05
C ASP A 325 -25.17 -7.72 15.27
N PHE A 326 -24.65 -8.37 14.25
CA PHE A 326 -25.35 -9.38 13.44
C PHE A 326 -24.41 -10.51 13.02
N ASP A 327 -24.94 -11.69 12.84
CA ASP A 327 -24.23 -12.90 12.43
C ASP A 327 -24.59 -13.37 11.02
N LEU A 328 -25.66 -12.81 10.43
CA LEU A 328 -26.12 -13.10 9.09
C LEU A 328 -26.22 -11.82 8.26
N LEU A 329 -25.55 -11.79 7.12
CA LEU A 329 -25.59 -10.68 6.15
C LEU A 329 -26.24 -11.13 4.84
N ILE A 330 -27.36 -10.50 4.45
CA ILE A 330 -28.09 -10.77 3.20
C ILE A 330 -27.77 -9.67 2.21
N VAL A 331 -27.10 -10.03 1.11
CA VAL A 331 -26.67 -9.10 0.07
C VAL A 331 -27.63 -9.18 -1.12
N THR A 332 -28.19 -8.03 -1.46
CA THR A 332 -29.19 -7.89 -2.53
C THR A 332 -28.68 -6.99 -3.66
N GLY A 333 -29.38 -6.91 -4.76
CA GLY A 333 -29.03 -6.09 -5.93
C GLY A 333 -28.91 -6.89 -7.23
N PRO A 334 -28.60 -6.24 -8.37
CA PRO A 334 -28.48 -6.92 -9.67
C PRO A 334 -27.27 -7.87 -9.72
N ASN A 335 -27.31 -8.88 -10.58
CA ASN A 335 -26.22 -9.87 -10.75
C ASN A 335 -24.92 -9.21 -11.14
N THR A 336 -24.97 -8.22 -11.99
CA THR A 336 -23.82 -7.42 -12.45
C THR A 336 -23.24 -6.50 -11.36
N GLY A 337 -23.92 -6.32 -10.22
CA GLY A 337 -23.57 -5.39 -9.16
C GLY A 337 -22.37 -5.78 -8.30
N GLY A 338 -21.85 -7.00 -8.46
CA GLY A 338 -20.68 -7.49 -7.71
C GLY A 338 -21.00 -8.29 -6.45
N LYS A 339 -22.22 -8.79 -6.28
CA LYS A 339 -22.64 -9.65 -5.15
C LYS A 339 -21.71 -10.84 -4.95
N THR A 340 -21.55 -11.67 -5.98
CA THR A 340 -20.66 -12.84 -6.00
C THR A 340 -19.21 -12.48 -5.72
N VAL A 341 -18.73 -11.34 -6.26
CA VAL A 341 -17.37 -10.86 -6.02
C VAL A 341 -17.19 -10.46 -4.57
N SER A 342 -18.14 -9.77 -3.96
CA SER A 342 -18.10 -9.40 -2.54
C SER A 342 -18.03 -10.63 -1.65
N LEU A 343 -18.84 -11.62 -1.92
CA LEU A 343 -18.90 -12.90 -1.21
C LEU A 343 -17.56 -13.67 -1.36
N LYS A 344 -17.05 -13.80 -2.60
CA LYS A 344 -15.72 -14.38 -2.85
C LYS A 344 -14.61 -13.63 -2.15
N THR A 345 -14.68 -12.30 -2.10
CA THR A 345 -13.66 -11.48 -1.42
C THR A 345 -13.58 -11.81 0.06
N VAL A 346 -14.72 -11.91 0.75
CA VAL A 346 -14.77 -12.26 2.19
C VAL A 346 -14.16 -13.64 2.42
N GLY A 347 -14.63 -14.64 1.67
CA GLY A 347 -14.14 -16.01 1.80
C GLY A 347 -12.64 -16.13 1.50
N LEU A 348 -12.20 -15.50 0.42
CA LEU A 348 -10.79 -15.54 0.02
C LEU A 348 -9.88 -14.82 1.01
N PHE A 349 -10.29 -13.65 1.55
CA PHE A 349 -9.55 -12.95 2.59
C PHE A 349 -9.41 -13.78 3.86
N GLN A 350 -10.48 -14.47 4.23
CA GLN A 350 -10.46 -15.37 5.39
C GLN A 350 -9.44 -16.51 5.19
N LEU A 351 -9.44 -17.15 4.01
CA LEU A 351 -8.48 -18.21 3.69
C LEU A 351 -7.05 -17.68 3.62
N MET A 352 -6.84 -16.53 2.97
CA MET A 352 -5.53 -15.88 2.88
C MET A 352 -4.99 -15.51 4.26
N GLY A 353 -5.80 -14.83 5.07
CA GLY A 353 -5.40 -14.42 6.41
C GLY A 353 -5.00 -15.59 7.30
N GLN A 354 -5.81 -16.66 7.34
CA GLN A 354 -5.51 -17.87 8.10
C GLN A 354 -4.32 -18.66 7.54
N ALA A 355 -3.90 -18.41 6.31
CA ALA A 355 -2.69 -18.98 5.73
C ALA A 355 -1.44 -18.10 5.97
N GLY A 356 -1.52 -17.06 6.81
CA GLY A 356 -0.40 -16.14 7.07
C GLY A 356 -0.12 -15.15 5.95
N LEU A 357 -1.02 -15.03 4.96
CA LEU A 357 -0.94 -14.05 3.89
C LEU A 357 -1.60 -12.74 4.32
N HIS A 358 -1.02 -11.62 3.95
CA HIS A 358 -1.66 -10.31 4.08
C HIS A 358 -2.81 -10.19 3.08
N ILE A 359 -3.78 -9.33 3.39
CA ILE A 359 -4.96 -9.10 2.55
C ILE A 359 -4.93 -7.71 1.92
N PRO A 360 -5.35 -7.54 0.66
CA PRO A 360 -5.42 -6.23 0.01
C PRO A 360 -6.60 -5.40 0.54
N ALA A 361 -6.47 -4.93 1.77
CA ALA A 361 -7.42 -4.10 2.50
C ALA A 361 -6.67 -3.03 3.30
N LEU A 362 -7.37 -2.02 3.82
CA LEU A 362 -6.75 -1.04 4.72
C LEU A 362 -6.37 -1.65 6.06
N ASP A 363 -5.36 -1.05 6.68
CA ASP A 363 -4.93 -1.37 8.04
C ASP A 363 -6.10 -1.43 9.03
N ARG A 364 -5.96 -2.26 10.06
CA ARG A 364 -7.01 -2.54 11.06
C ARG A 364 -8.25 -3.20 10.47
N SER A 365 -8.09 -3.95 9.37
CA SER A 365 -9.07 -4.94 8.97
C SER A 365 -8.97 -6.14 9.91
N GLU A 366 -10.12 -6.67 10.35
CA GLU A 366 -10.20 -7.74 11.33
C GLU A 366 -10.74 -9.00 10.68
N LEU A 367 -10.19 -10.15 11.01
CA LEU A 367 -10.66 -11.47 10.60
C LEU A 367 -10.87 -12.35 11.84
N GLY A 368 -11.92 -13.16 11.80
CA GLY A 368 -12.12 -14.20 12.81
C GLY A 368 -11.26 -15.44 12.55
N VAL A 369 -11.13 -16.31 13.52
CA VAL A 369 -10.57 -17.66 13.28
C VAL A 369 -11.73 -18.63 13.07
N PHE A 370 -11.77 -19.26 11.87
CA PHE A 370 -12.78 -20.25 11.55
C PHE A 370 -12.12 -21.62 11.30
N ARG A 371 -12.77 -22.67 11.82
CA ARG A 371 -12.33 -24.04 11.60
C ARG A 371 -12.63 -24.50 10.19
N GLU A 372 -13.81 -24.13 9.66
CA GLU A 372 -14.24 -24.44 8.32
C GLU A 372 -14.84 -23.22 7.62
N VAL A 373 -14.61 -23.15 6.32
CA VAL A 373 -15.28 -22.19 5.42
C VAL A 373 -16.05 -23.01 4.39
N TYR A 374 -17.36 -22.86 4.38
CA TYR A 374 -18.25 -23.51 3.42
C TYR A 374 -18.70 -22.47 2.38
N ALA A 375 -18.64 -22.84 1.12
CA ALA A 375 -19.03 -21.96 0.02
C ALA A 375 -19.94 -22.72 -0.95
N ASP A 376 -21.15 -22.23 -1.10
CA ASP A 376 -22.05 -22.61 -2.17
C ASP A 376 -22.07 -21.46 -3.18
N ILE A 377 -21.09 -21.48 -4.07
CA ILE A 377 -20.89 -20.50 -5.16
C ILE A 377 -20.78 -21.34 -6.42
N GLY A 378 -21.71 -21.17 -7.36
CA GLY A 378 -21.75 -21.97 -8.59
C GLY A 378 -21.65 -21.12 -9.83
N ASP A 379 -20.90 -21.57 -10.85
CA ASP A 379 -21.07 -21.11 -12.21
C ASP A 379 -22.22 -21.91 -12.85
N GLU A 380 -23.27 -21.23 -13.23
CA GLU A 380 -24.45 -21.81 -13.95
C GLU A 380 -24.12 -22.42 -15.33
N GLN A 381 -22.85 -22.38 -15.77
CA GLN A 381 -22.43 -22.63 -17.14
C GLN A 381 -21.66 -23.94 -17.37
N SER A 382 -21.56 -24.83 -16.42
CA SER A 382 -20.95 -26.13 -16.72
C SER A 382 -21.98 -27.09 -17.39
N ILE A 383 -21.93 -27.12 -18.69
CA ILE A 383 -22.76 -28.04 -19.57
C ILE A 383 -22.55 -29.53 -19.23
N GLU A 384 -21.53 -29.87 -18.44
CA GLU A 384 -21.13 -31.27 -18.14
C GLU A 384 -21.90 -31.91 -16.98
N GLN A 385 -22.70 -31.16 -16.22
CA GLN A 385 -23.54 -31.75 -15.18
C GLN A 385 -25.03 -31.64 -15.52
N ASN A 386 -25.65 -32.75 -15.91
CA ASN A 386 -27.05 -32.91 -16.22
C ASN A 386 -28.02 -32.72 -15.02
N LEU A 387 -27.59 -32.08 -13.93
CA LEU A 387 -28.41 -31.75 -12.77
C LEU A 387 -28.96 -30.32 -12.92
N SER A 388 -30.23 -30.10 -12.63
CA SER A 388 -30.81 -28.76 -12.48
C SER A 388 -29.95 -27.94 -11.50
N THR A 389 -29.76 -26.68 -11.80
CA THR A 389 -29.01 -25.71 -10.99
C THR A 389 -29.41 -25.79 -9.52
N PHE A 390 -30.71 -25.83 -9.25
CA PHE A 390 -31.27 -26.00 -7.91
C PHE A 390 -30.78 -27.27 -7.21
N SER A 391 -30.84 -28.43 -7.91
CA SER A 391 -30.41 -29.71 -7.34
C SER A 391 -28.93 -29.71 -7.00
N SER A 392 -28.10 -29.06 -7.78
CA SER A 392 -26.66 -28.94 -7.53
C SER A 392 -26.38 -28.14 -6.27
N HIS A 393 -27.03 -26.96 -6.10
CA HIS A 393 -26.93 -26.13 -4.89
C HIS A 393 -27.42 -26.89 -3.66
N MET A 394 -28.60 -27.51 -3.73
CA MET A 394 -29.15 -28.28 -2.60
C MET A 394 -28.29 -29.47 -2.22
N THR A 395 -27.74 -30.20 -3.18
CA THR A 395 -26.80 -31.30 -2.88
C THR A 395 -25.56 -30.78 -2.14
N ASN A 396 -25.03 -29.62 -2.54
CA ASN A 396 -23.88 -29.03 -1.87
C ASN A 396 -24.27 -28.58 -0.45
N VAL A 397 -25.38 -27.88 -0.28
CA VAL A 397 -25.90 -27.45 1.04
C VAL A 397 -26.10 -28.66 1.97
N VAL A 398 -26.78 -29.71 1.50
CA VAL A 398 -27.01 -30.94 2.27
C VAL A 398 -25.69 -31.61 2.67
N SER A 399 -24.65 -31.51 1.84
CA SER A 399 -23.35 -32.13 2.12
C SER A 399 -22.64 -31.52 3.34
N PHE A 400 -22.91 -30.27 3.66
CA PHE A 400 -22.21 -29.60 4.78
C PHE A 400 -23.14 -29.13 5.91
N ILE A 401 -24.45 -28.92 5.68
CA ILE A 401 -25.37 -28.34 6.69
C ILE A 401 -25.35 -29.06 8.03
N LYS A 402 -25.09 -30.37 8.01
CA LYS A 402 -24.99 -31.21 9.22
C LYS A 402 -23.63 -31.12 9.94
N GLN A 403 -22.62 -30.53 9.27
CA GLN A 403 -21.24 -30.44 9.76
C GLN A 403 -20.90 -29.02 10.20
N VAL A 404 -21.74 -28.07 9.83
CA VAL A 404 -21.56 -26.65 10.19
C VAL A 404 -21.77 -26.45 11.67
N ASP A 405 -20.89 -25.72 12.29
CA ASP A 405 -20.92 -25.34 13.70
C ASP A 405 -20.62 -23.84 13.86
N GLU A 406 -20.61 -23.36 15.08
CA GLU A 406 -20.37 -21.95 15.41
C GLU A 406 -18.98 -21.46 14.95
N ASP A 407 -18.00 -22.37 14.76
CA ASP A 407 -16.66 -22.07 14.25
C ASP A 407 -16.56 -22.11 12.72
N SER A 408 -17.70 -22.09 12.04
CA SER A 408 -17.80 -22.13 10.58
C SER A 408 -18.20 -20.77 10.00
N LEU A 409 -17.68 -20.48 8.82
CA LEU A 409 -18.12 -19.38 7.94
C LEU A 409 -18.86 -19.99 6.76
N VAL A 410 -20.10 -19.55 6.50
CA VAL A 410 -20.94 -20.07 5.43
C VAL A 410 -21.23 -18.96 4.41
N LEU A 411 -21.01 -19.25 3.14
CA LEU A 411 -21.15 -18.33 2.03
C LEU A 411 -22.08 -18.92 0.97
N PHE A 412 -23.21 -18.25 0.72
CA PHE A 412 -24.20 -18.66 -0.27
C PHE A 412 -24.31 -17.65 -1.40
N ASP A 413 -24.24 -18.12 -2.62
CA ASP A 413 -24.53 -17.30 -3.79
C ASP A 413 -25.87 -17.74 -4.39
N GLU A 414 -26.80 -16.80 -4.53
CA GLU A 414 -28.15 -17.00 -5.07
C GLU A 414 -28.93 -18.15 -4.43
N LEU A 415 -28.92 -18.20 -3.09
CA LEU A 415 -29.59 -19.28 -2.34
C LEU A 415 -31.07 -19.41 -2.71
N GLY A 416 -31.48 -20.62 -3.07
CA GLY A 416 -32.85 -20.95 -3.47
C GLY A 416 -33.17 -20.71 -4.94
N ALA A 417 -32.23 -20.22 -5.75
CA ALA A 417 -32.44 -20.02 -7.19
C ALA A 417 -32.62 -21.32 -7.98
N GLY A 418 -33.29 -21.24 -9.11
CA GLY A 418 -33.46 -22.38 -10.03
C GLY A 418 -34.66 -23.30 -9.77
N THR A 419 -35.58 -22.87 -8.88
CA THR A 419 -36.89 -23.51 -8.64
C THR A 419 -38.02 -22.50 -8.66
N ASP A 420 -39.25 -22.87 -8.26
CA ASP A 420 -40.33 -21.92 -8.05
C ASP A 420 -39.91 -20.84 -7.08
N PRO A 421 -40.09 -19.54 -7.40
CA PRO A 421 -39.61 -18.43 -6.59
C PRO A 421 -40.14 -18.47 -5.14
N THR A 422 -41.37 -18.84 -4.92
CA THR A 422 -42.02 -18.89 -3.61
C THR A 422 -41.45 -20.03 -2.78
N GLU A 423 -41.27 -21.21 -3.36
CA GLU A 423 -40.67 -22.36 -2.70
C GLU A 423 -39.16 -22.10 -2.41
N GLY A 424 -38.48 -21.54 -3.39
CA GLY A 424 -37.06 -21.16 -3.27
C GLY A 424 -36.82 -20.15 -2.14
N ALA A 425 -37.62 -19.09 -2.07
CA ALA A 425 -37.54 -18.09 -1.00
C ALA A 425 -37.85 -18.67 0.38
N ALA A 426 -38.89 -19.52 0.49
CA ALA A 426 -39.26 -20.19 1.74
C ALA A 426 -38.15 -21.11 2.25
N LEU A 427 -37.57 -21.92 1.35
CA LEU A 427 -36.46 -22.80 1.69
C LEU A 427 -35.19 -22.05 2.08
N ALA A 428 -34.85 -21.00 1.32
CA ALA A 428 -33.71 -20.12 1.64
C ALA A 428 -33.87 -19.49 3.02
N THR A 429 -35.06 -18.94 3.32
CA THR A 429 -35.35 -18.37 4.64
C THR A 429 -35.19 -19.41 5.74
N ALA A 430 -35.70 -20.61 5.56
CA ALA A 430 -35.59 -21.69 6.55
C ALA A 430 -34.12 -22.10 6.79
N ILE A 431 -33.30 -22.23 5.73
CA ILE A 431 -31.87 -22.54 5.84
C ILE A 431 -31.13 -21.42 6.59
N LEU A 432 -31.35 -20.15 6.20
CA LEU A 432 -30.69 -19.00 6.83
C LEU A 432 -31.09 -18.85 8.30
N ASN A 433 -32.40 -19.04 8.60
CA ASN A 433 -32.87 -19.00 9.99
C ASN A 433 -32.28 -20.13 10.83
N HIS A 434 -32.10 -21.31 10.27
CA HIS A 434 -31.44 -22.43 10.96
C HIS A 434 -29.99 -22.08 11.34
N LEU A 435 -29.23 -21.49 10.44
CA LEU A 435 -27.85 -21.08 10.67
C LEU A 435 -27.79 -19.91 11.67
N HIS A 436 -28.68 -18.93 11.54
CA HIS A 436 -28.77 -17.77 12.43
C HIS A 436 -29.08 -18.19 13.87
N CYS A 437 -30.07 -19.09 14.08
CA CYS A 437 -30.39 -19.60 15.41
C CYS A 437 -29.21 -20.34 16.08
N GLN A 438 -28.23 -20.81 15.33
CA GLN A 438 -26.99 -21.41 15.83
C GLN A 438 -25.85 -20.42 15.98
N GLY A 439 -26.05 -19.13 15.65
CA GLY A 439 -25.01 -18.09 15.71
C GLY A 439 -23.89 -18.26 14.70
N ILE A 440 -24.15 -18.96 13.58
CA ILE A 440 -23.16 -19.26 12.54
C ILE A 440 -22.97 -18.05 11.64
N ARG A 441 -21.71 -17.62 11.46
CA ARG A 441 -21.40 -16.49 10.58
C ARG A 441 -21.74 -16.83 9.14
N THR A 442 -22.73 -16.13 8.61
CA THR A 442 -23.27 -16.44 7.27
C THR A 442 -23.39 -15.19 6.43
N MET A 443 -22.99 -15.30 5.17
CA MET A 443 -23.22 -14.26 4.15
C MET A 443 -23.93 -14.91 2.95
N ALA A 444 -25.07 -14.38 2.56
CA ALA A 444 -25.88 -14.91 1.47
C ALA A 444 -26.21 -13.82 0.46
N THR A 445 -26.20 -14.16 -0.82
CA THR A 445 -26.73 -13.29 -1.87
C THR A 445 -28.08 -13.80 -2.34
N THR A 446 -28.98 -12.89 -2.72
CA THR A 446 -30.32 -13.25 -3.18
C THR A 446 -30.95 -12.18 -4.06
N HIS A 447 -31.98 -12.60 -4.79
CA HIS A 447 -32.90 -11.72 -5.54
C HIS A 447 -34.28 -11.66 -4.89
N TYR A 448 -34.57 -12.52 -3.91
CA TYR A 448 -35.91 -12.64 -3.33
C TYR A 448 -36.22 -11.48 -2.38
N SER A 449 -37.40 -10.87 -2.58
CA SER A 449 -37.89 -9.78 -1.72
C SER A 449 -38.21 -10.26 -0.31
N GLU A 450 -38.65 -11.50 -0.15
CA GLU A 450 -38.96 -12.13 1.13
C GLU A 450 -37.75 -12.18 2.06
N LEU A 451 -36.55 -12.41 1.51
CA LEU A 451 -35.32 -12.41 2.31
C LEU A 451 -34.91 -11.01 2.74
N LYS A 452 -35.24 -9.96 1.95
CA LYS A 452 -35.05 -8.56 2.37
C LYS A 452 -35.92 -8.24 3.58
N VAL A 453 -37.19 -8.68 3.54
CA VAL A 453 -38.15 -8.52 4.66
C VAL A 453 -37.68 -9.32 5.87
N TYR A 454 -37.23 -10.54 5.68
CA TYR A 454 -36.69 -11.39 6.75
C TYR A 454 -35.54 -10.67 7.48
N ALA A 455 -34.60 -10.07 6.74
CA ALA A 455 -33.49 -9.34 7.33
C ALA A 455 -33.92 -8.04 8.07
N LEU A 456 -34.98 -7.38 7.60
CA LEU A 456 -35.51 -6.19 8.29
C LEU A 456 -36.29 -6.52 9.57
N SER A 457 -36.88 -7.71 9.64
CA SER A 457 -37.75 -8.12 10.76
C SER A 457 -37.05 -8.96 11.81
N THR A 458 -35.84 -9.50 11.54
CA THR A 458 -35.15 -10.43 12.41
C THR A 458 -33.91 -9.78 13.05
N PRO A 459 -33.87 -9.58 14.37
CA PRO A 459 -32.68 -9.07 15.05
C PRO A 459 -31.48 -9.99 14.82
N GLY A 460 -30.31 -9.41 14.57
CA GLY A 460 -29.07 -10.18 14.29
C GLY A 460 -28.91 -10.59 12.83
N VAL A 461 -29.85 -10.20 11.95
CA VAL A 461 -29.76 -10.33 10.51
C VAL A 461 -29.70 -8.92 9.89
N GLU A 462 -28.77 -8.71 8.98
CA GLU A 462 -28.59 -7.40 8.37
C GLU A 462 -28.69 -7.48 6.84
N ASN A 463 -29.23 -6.43 6.23
CA ASN A 463 -29.24 -6.27 4.78
C ASN A 463 -28.00 -5.54 4.28
N ALA A 464 -27.59 -5.89 3.07
CA ALA A 464 -26.67 -5.09 2.28
C ALA A 464 -27.12 -5.02 0.83
N SER A 465 -26.77 -3.95 0.14
CA SER A 465 -27.04 -3.83 -1.30
C SER A 465 -25.78 -3.50 -2.08
N CYS A 466 -25.68 -4.06 -3.28
CA CYS A 466 -24.71 -3.60 -4.27
C CYS A 466 -25.31 -2.39 -5.01
N GLU A 467 -24.64 -1.24 -4.86
CA GLU A 467 -25.09 0.01 -5.47
C GLU A 467 -25.05 -0.10 -7.01
N PHE A 468 -26.11 0.35 -7.66
CA PHE A 468 -26.23 0.38 -9.11
C PHE A 468 -26.61 1.79 -9.55
N ASP A 469 -25.86 2.33 -10.50
CA ASP A 469 -26.17 3.64 -11.09
C ASP A 469 -27.18 3.50 -12.22
N VAL A 470 -28.39 3.90 -11.95
CA VAL A 470 -29.51 3.86 -12.91
C VAL A 470 -29.30 4.87 -14.03
N GLU A 471 -28.58 5.97 -13.82
CA GLU A 471 -28.34 6.98 -14.87
C GLU A 471 -27.40 6.47 -15.96
N THR A 472 -26.32 5.82 -15.55
CA THR A 472 -25.30 5.29 -16.48
C THR A 472 -25.54 3.83 -16.88
N LEU A 473 -26.49 3.14 -16.27
CA LEU A 473 -26.73 1.68 -16.36
C LEU A 473 -25.47 0.87 -16.03
N ARG A 474 -24.65 1.35 -15.10
CA ARG A 474 -23.43 0.67 -14.70
C ARG A 474 -23.43 0.37 -13.21
N PRO A 475 -22.90 -0.80 -12.81
CA PRO A 475 -22.68 -1.08 -11.42
C PRO A 475 -21.57 -0.17 -10.87
N THR A 476 -21.77 0.38 -9.68
CA THR A 476 -20.71 1.11 -8.96
C THR A 476 -19.82 0.15 -8.18
N TYR A 477 -20.24 -1.10 -8.00
CA TYR A 477 -19.59 -2.15 -7.20
C TYR A 477 -19.43 -1.80 -5.71
N ARG A 478 -20.05 -0.73 -5.23
CA ARG A 478 -20.05 -0.37 -3.80
C ARG A 478 -21.05 -1.23 -3.03
N LEU A 479 -20.66 -1.70 -1.87
CA LEU A 479 -21.53 -2.42 -0.94
C LEU A 479 -22.04 -1.47 0.15
N LEU A 480 -23.36 -1.32 0.23
CA LEU A 480 -24.05 -0.48 1.21
C LEU A 480 -24.66 -1.38 2.28
N LEU A 481 -24.14 -1.29 3.52
CA LEU A 481 -24.67 -2.05 4.66
C LEU A 481 -25.92 -1.38 5.24
N GLY A 482 -26.84 -2.18 5.76
CA GLY A 482 -28.06 -1.73 6.40
C GLY A 482 -29.16 -1.30 5.45
N ILE A 483 -29.01 -1.54 4.15
CA ILE A 483 -29.99 -1.18 3.13
C ILE A 483 -30.26 -2.35 2.22
N PRO A 484 -31.51 -2.82 2.09
CA PRO A 484 -31.87 -3.77 1.05
C PRO A 484 -31.82 -3.12 -0.32
N GLY A 485 -31.34 -3.82 -1.33
CA GLY A 485 -31.27 -3.34 -2.72
C GLY A 485 -32.65 -3.25 -3.36
N LYS A 486 -32.86 -2.18 -4.12
CA LYS A 486 -34.03 -1.97 -4.94
C LYS A 486 -33.96 -2.79 -6.23
N SER A 487 -35.10 -3.25 -6.70
CA SER A 487 -35.24 -3.76 -8.06
C SER A 487 -35.28 -2.61 -9.07
N ASN A 488 -34.36 -2.58 -10.01
CA ASN A 488 -34.26 -1.55 -11.04
C ASN A 488 -34.70 -2.05 -12.44
N ALA A 489 -35.41 -3.17 -12.50
CA ALA A 489 -35.74 -3.84 -13.75
C ALA A 489 -36.49 -2.92 -14.74
N PHE A 490 -37.50 -2.20 -14.28
CA PHE A 490 -38.27 -1.30 -15.12
C PHE A 490 -37.46 -0.09 -15.61
N ALA A 491 -36.68 0.50 -14.73
CA ALA A 491 -35.80 1.62 -15.11
C ALA A 491 -34.72 1.20 -16.11
N ILE A 492 -34.17 0.02 -15.93
CA ILE A 492 -33.19 -0.57 -16.86
C ILE A 492 -33.87 -0.88 -18.20
N ALA A 493 -35.04 -1.52 -18.20
CA ALA A 493 -35.77 -1.87 -19.40
C ALA A 493 -36.15 -0.62 -20.22
N GLY A 494 -36.64 0.44 -19.58
CA GLY A 494 -36.94 1.70 -20.23
C GLY A 494 -35.75 2.34 -20.91
N LYS A 495 -34.63 2.41 -20.21
CA LYS A 495 -33.37 2.94 -20.78
C LYS A 495 -32.76 2.09 -21.89
N LEU A 496 -33.01 0.77 -21.88
CA LEU A 496 -32.64 -0.12 -22.99
C LEU A 496 -33.56 -0.03 -24.20
N GLY A 497 -34.66 0.76 -24.09
CA GLY A 497 -35.57 1.08 -25.19
C GLY A 497 -36.85 0.25 -25.22
N LEU A 498 -37.21 -0.43 -24.10
CA LEU A 498 -38.52 -1.06 -24.00
C LEU A 498 -39.60 0.07 -23.98
N PRO A 499 -40.63 0.01 -24.83
CA PRO A 499 -41.69 1.02 -24.89
C PRO A 499 -42.37 1.22 -23.53
N ASP A 500 -42.64 2.49 -23.17
CA ASP A 500 -43.23 2.86 -21.88
C ASP A 500 -44.60 2.17 -21.64
N TYR A 501 -45.41 1.95 -22.67
CA TYR A 501 -46.73 1.28 -22.52
C TYR A 501 -46.59 -0.18 -22.05
N ILE A 502 -45.51 -0.88 -22.43
CA ILE A 502 -45.24 -2.26 -21.94
C ILE A 502 -44.81 -2.22 -20.49
N ILE A 503 -43.99 -1.19 -20.11
CA ILE A 503 -43.53 -1.02 -18.74
C ILE A 503 -44.73 -0.68 -17.84
N GLU A 504 -45.61 0.21 -18.28
CA GLU A 504 -46.80 0.59 -17.50
C GLU A 504 -47.76 -0.60 -17.35
N GLU A 505 -47.97 -1.40 -18.43
CA GLU A 505 -48.73 -2.65 -18.36
C GLU A 505 -48.07 -3.63 -17.36
N ALA A 506 -46.78 -3.82 -17.42
CA ALA A 506 -46.07 -4.70 -16.48
C ALA A 506 -46.21 -4.25 -15.02
N LYS A 507 -46.21 -2.97 -14.74
CA LYS A 507 -46.47 -2.43 -13.37
C LYS A 507 -47.87 -2.80 -12.86
N THR A 508 -48.89 -2.83 -13.70
CA THR A 508 -50.26 -3.23 -13.29
C THR A 508 -50.36 -4.65 -12.81
N HIS A 509 -49.40 -5.50 -13.13
CA HIS A 509 -49.32 -6.88 -12.66
C HIS A 509 -48.61 -7.04 -11.31
N LEU A 510 -48.04 -5.96 -10.75
CA LEU A 510 -47.50 -5.95 -9.37
C LEU A 510 -48.67 -5.79 -8.36
N THR A 511 -48.49 -6.34 -7.17
CA THR A 511 -49.46 -6.15 -6.10
C THR A 511 -49.23 -4.79 -5.41
N GLU A 512 -50.32 -4.16 -4.87
CA GLU A 512 -50.21 -2.90 -4.12
C GLU A 512 -49.22 -2.97 -2.92
N GLN A 513 -49.02 -4.16 -2.35
CA GLN A 513 -48.06 -4.38 -1.28
C GLN A 513 -46.61 -4.35 -1.78
N ASP A 514 -46.35 -4.86 -2.99
CA ASP A 514 -45.02 -4.85 -3.59
C ASP A 514 -44.61 -3.41 -3.97
N GLU A 515 -45.55 -2.60 -4.53
CA GLU A 515 -45.29 -1.20 -4.85
C GLU A 515 -44.99 -0.35 -3.59
N SER A 516 -45.81 -0.47 -2.56
CA SER A 516 -45.61 0.25 -1.29
C SER A 516 -44.27 -0.11 -0.60
N PHE A 517 -43.86 -1.35 -0.68
CA PHE A 517 -42.58 -1.80 -0.15
C PHE A 517 -41.37 -1.28 -0.95
N GLU A 518 -41.45 -1.31 -2.28
CA GLU A 518 -40.42 -0.78 -3.17
C GLU A 518 -40.27 0.75 -3.03
N ASP A 519 -41.36 1.49 -2.78
CA ASP A 519 -41.31 2.93 -2.54
C ASP A 519 -40.65 3.26 -1.19
N LEU A 520 -40.97 2.54 -0.13
CA LEU A 520 -40.29 2.64 1.18
C LEU A 520 -38.78 2.35 1.08
N LEU A 521 -38.42 1.32 0.30
CA LEU A 521 -37.01 1.01 0.04
C LEU A 521 -36.31 2.15 -0.72
N THR A 522 -37.02 2.80 -1.63
CA THR A 522 -36.48 3.93 -2.39
C THR A 522 -36.14 5.12 -1.49
N ASP A 523 -37.02 5.47 -0.59
CA ASP A 523 -36.80 6.56 0.36
C ASP A 523 -35.68 6.25 1.35
N LEU A 524 -35.60 5.00 1.81
CA LEU A 524 -34.54 4.52 2.71
C LEU A 524 -33.18 4.53 2.03
N GLU A 525 -33.10 4.05 0.78
CA GLU A 525 -31.86 4.02 -0.01
C GLU A 525 -31.38 5.46 -0.31
N SER A 526 -32.29 6.36 -0.70
CA SER A 526 -31.98 7.76 -0.99
C SER A 526 -31.44 8.49 0.25
N SER A 527 -32.09 8.31 1.40
CA SER A 527 -31.69 8.90 2.68
C SER A 527 -30.31 8.41 3.12
N ARG A 528 -30.09 7.10 3.04
CA ARG A 528 -28.79 6.50 3.41
C ARG A 528 -27.68 6.84 2.40
N ARG A 529 -27.98 6.94 1.10
CA ARG A 529 -27.02 7.41 0.09
C ARG A 529 -26.53 8.81 0.41
N THR A 530 -27.44 9.67 0.85
CA THR A 530 -27.11 11.03 1.31
C THR A 530 -26.21 10.98 2.55
N ILE A 531 -26.58 10.18 3.55
CA ILE A 531 -25.78 9.98 4.77
C ILE A 531 -24.38 9.42 4.46
N ALA A 532 -24.30 8.43 3.58
CA ALA A 532 -23.01 7.84 3.19
C ALA A 532 -22.10 8.87 2.49
N LYS A 533 -22.68 9.70 1.62
CA LYS A 533 -21.95 10.79 0.96
C LYS A 533 -21.45 11.83 1.95
N GLU A 534 -22.30 12.24 2.89
CA GLU A 534 -21.92 13.17 3.96
C GLU A 534 -20.83 12.60 4.86
N GLN A 535 -20.88 11.30 5.19
CA GLN A 535 -19.84 10.62 5.96
C GLN A 535 -18.50 10.58 5.21
N GLU A 536 -18.52 10.37 3.89
CA GLU A 536 -17.32 10.39 3.05
C GLU A 536 -16.70 11.81 3.01
N GLU A 537 -17.52 12.83 2.88
CA GLU A 537 -17.11 14.24 2.95
C GLU A 537 -16.52 14.59 4.34
N ILE A 538 -17.18 14.14 5.42
CA ILE A 538 -16.68 14.32 6.80
C ILE A 538 -15.33 13.62 6.98
N ALA A 539 -15.19 12.42 6.46
CA ALA A 539 -13.92 11.68 6.51
C ALA A 539 -12.80 12.38 5.72
N ALA A 540 -13.12 12.95 4.57
CA ALA A 540 -12.20 13.75 3.78
C ALA A 540 -11.76 15.02 4.53
N TYR A 541 -12.70 15.76 5.11
CA TYR A 541 -12.40 16.95 5.93
C TYR A 541 -11.60 16.63 7.18
N ARG A 542 -11.84 15.48 7.81
CA ARG A 542 -11.02 15.03 8.96
C ARG A 542 -9.57 14.76 8.56
N ARG A 543 -9.34 14.14 7.40
CA ARG A 543 -7.97 13.91 6.89
C ARG A 543 -7.26 15.22 6.57
N GLU A 544 -7.97 16.17 5.95
CA GLU A 544 -7.43 17.50 5.65
C GLU A 544 -7.10 18.28 6.93
N LEU A 545 -7.96 18.19 7.93
CA LEU A 545 -7.78 18.84 9.24
C LEU A 545 -6.57 18.24 10.00
N GLU A 546 -6.36 16.92 9.91
CA GLU A 546 -5.22 16.24 10.50
C GLU A 546 -3.91 16.67 9.80
N ALA A 547 -3.92 16.74 8.47
CA ALA A 547 -2.77 17.21 7.69
C ALA A 547 -2.42 18.68 8.01
N LEU A 548 -3.43 19.55 8.12
CA LEU A 548 -3.26 20.95 8.51
C LEU A 548 -2.74 21.10 9.95
N LYS A 549 -3.19 20.25 10.87
CA LYS A 549 -2.66 20.21 12.24
C LYS A 549 -1.19 19.82 12.28
N GLN A 550 -0.79 18.81 11.50
CA GLN A 550 0.60 18.40 11.41
C GLN A 550 1.48 19.50 10.80
N GLU A 551 0.99 20.16 9.73
CA GLU A 551 1.71 21.28 9.10
C GLU A 551 1.88 22.47 10.06
N THR A 552 0.81 22.79 10.81
CA THR A 552 0.87 23.89 11.83
C THR A 552 1.80 23.52 13.00
N ALA A 553 1.83 22.27 13.43
CA ALA A 553 2.74 21.80 14.47
C ALA A 553 4.22 21.93 14.02
N GLN A 554 4.53 21.49 12.80
CA GLN A 554 5.88 21.63 12.22
C GLN A 554 6.29 23.09 12.03
N LYS A 555 5.37 23.96 11.61
CA LYS A 555 5.62 25.40 11.49
C LYS A 555 5.86 26.05 12.84
N LYS A 556 5.12 25.62 13.87
CA LYS A 556 5.31 26.12 15.24
C LYS A 556 6.67 25.71 15.80
N GLU A 557 7.07 24.47 15.62
CA GLU A 557 8.37 23.95 16.04
C GLU A 557 9.53 24.72 15.38
N LYS A 558 9.47 24.91 14.06
CA LYS A 558 10.45 25.72 13.33
C LYS A 558 10.52 27.17 13.79
N LEU A 559 9.37 27.76 14.16
CA LEU A 559 9.33 29.13 14.70
C LEU A 559 9.94 29.19 16.11
N GLU A 560 9.71 28.19 16.96
CA GLU A 560 10.32 28.06 18.27
C GLU A 560 11.85 27.91 18.17
N GLU A 561 12.33 27.05 17.28
CA GLU A 561 13.76 26.90 17.00
C GLU A 561 14.40 28.20 16.50
N GLN A 562 13.75 28.90 15.57
CA GLN A 562 14.23 30.20 15.08
C GLN A 562 14.26 31.25 16.19
N ARG A 563 13.24 31.31 17.05
CA ARG A 563 13.17 32.20 18.22
C ARG A 563 14.30 31.92 19.19
N ASP A 564 14.53 30.64 19.50
CA ASP A 564 15.58 30.25 20.44
C ASP A 564 16.99 30.53 19.89
N ARG A 565 17.16 30.41 18.59
CA ARG A 565 18.39 30.79 17.88
C ARG A 565 18.61 32.29 17.97
N ILE A 566 17.59 33.11 17.68
CA ILE A 566 17.66 34.57 17.73
C ILE A 566 17.97 35.02 19.18
N LEU A 567 17.33 34.39 20.17
CA LEU A 567 17.61 34.70 21.61
C LEU A 567 19.01 34.33 22.01
N ARG A 568 19.58 33.20 21.53
CA ARG A 568 20.99 32.85 21.80
C ARG A 568 21.94 33.86 21.16
N GLU A 569 21.75 34.19 19.88
CA GLU A 569 22.56 35.20 19.18
C GLU A 569 22.48 36.58 19.85
N ALA A 570 21.29 36.99 20.35
CA ALA A 570 21.11 38.21 21.09
C ALA A 570 21.85 38.21 22.45
N ASN A 571 21.77 37.10 23.19
CA ASN A 571 22.49 36.93 24.45
C ASN A 571 23.99 36.88 24.26
N GLU A 572 24.50 36.24 23.23
CA GLU A 572 25.92 36.23 22.88
C GLU A 572 26.42 37.65 22.53
N LYS A 573 25.65 38.41 21.75
CA LYS A 573 25.97 39.82 21.47
C LYS A 573 25.93 40.70 22.72
N ALA A 574 24.94 40.51 23.59
CA ALA A 574 24.86 41.23 24.86
C ALA A 574 26.04 40.90 25.76
N HIS A 575 26.45 39.64 25.86
CA HIS A 575 27.64 39.21 26.61
C HIS A 575 28.91 39.80 26.04
N ALA A 576 29.07 39.85 24.72
CA ALA A 576 30.22 40.46 24.07
C ALA A 576 30.30 41.98 24.35
N ILE A 577 29.15 42.68 24.32
CA ILE A 577 29.10 44.12 24.64
C ILE A 577 29.43 44.38 26.11
N LEU A 578 28.94 43.55 27.05
CA LEU A 578 29.27 43.68 28.48
C LEU A 578 30.74 43.37 28.75
N ALA A 579 31.33 42.41 28.07
CA ALA A 579 32.75 42.08 28.16
C ALA A 579 33.63 43.24 27.67
N ASP A 580 33.32 43.84 26.50
CA ASP A 580 34.02 45.01 25.96
C ASP A 580 33.87 46.26 26.89
N ALA A 581 32.68 46.46 27.47
CA ALA A 581 32.43 47.51 28.44
C ALA A 581 33.24 47.32 29.73
N LYS A 582 33.33 46.08 30.23
CA LYS A 582 34.13 45.73 31.40
C LYS A 582 35.62 45.92 31.13
N GLU A 583 36.11 45.45 29.99
CA GLU A 583 37.51 45.62 29.58
C GLU A 583 37.86 47.13 29.48
N THR A 584 36.97 47.93 28.91
CA THR A 584 37.11 49.38 28.77
C THR A 584 37.13 50.08 30.15
N ALA A 585 36.26 49.62 31.08
CA ALA A 585 36.26 50.16 32.48
C ALA A 585 37.55 49.79 33.24
N ASP A 586 38.00 48.54 33.09
CA ASP A 586 39.22 48.05 33.70
C ASP A 586 40.50 48.79 33.18
N GLU A 587 40.49 49.04 31.84
CA GLU A 587 41.55 49.82 31.20
C GLU A 587 41.57 51.30 31.70
N THR A 588 40.41 51.92 31.81
CA THR A 588 40.16 53.21 32.30
C THR A 588 40.62 53.34 33.80
N MET A 589 40.24 52.32 34.62
CA MET A 589 40.68 52.23 36.00
C MET A 589 42.25 52.13 36.13
N ARG A 590 42.85 51.25 35.28
CA ARG A 590 44.32 51.11 35.23
C ARG A 590 44.99 52.41 34.82
N ASN A 591 44.47 53.13 33.89
CA ASN A 591 44.96 54.42 33.46
C ASN A 591 44.77 55.48 34.56
N PHE A 592 43.66 55.56 35.30
CA PHE A 592 43.41 56.36 36.46
C PHE A 592 44.40 56.06 37.60
N HIS A 593 44.71 54.79 37.89
CA HIS A 593 45.71 54.43 38.90
C HIS A 593 47.15 54.79 38.49
N LYS A 594 47.46 54.77 37.19
CA LYS A 594 48.74 55.24 36.66
C LYS A 594 48.85 56.75 36.79
N PHE A 595 47.79 57.51 36.58
CA PHE A 595 47.75 58.97 36.68
C PHE A 595 47.72 59.50 38.13
N GLY A 596 47.31 58.68 39.10
CA GLY A 596 47.30 59.07 40.54
C GLY A 596 48.69 59.23 41.20
N LYS A 597 49.78 58.97 40.52
CA LYS A 597 51.13 59.04 40.99
C LYS A 597 52.04 60.08 40.28
N ALA A 598 51.52 60.86 39.29
CA ALA A 598 52.27 61.90 38.62
C ALA A 598 51.30 63.08 38.33
N ASN A 599 51.86 64.34 38.42
CA ASN A 599 51.17 65.61 38.10
C ASN A 599 50.71 65.57 36.62
N VAL A 600 49.52 65.26 36.38
CA VAL A 600 48.94 65.12 35.00
C VAL A 600 48.21 66.42 34.68
N SER A 601 48.52 66.96 33.52
CA SER A 601 47.87 68.08 32.88
C SER A 601 46.36 67.80 32.52
N ALA A 602 45.48 68.79 32.76
CA ALA A 602 44.04 68.76 32.43
C ALA A 602 43.75 68.34 30.99
N THR A 603 44.72 68.55 30.09
CA THR A 603 44.61 68.16 28.66
C THR A 603 44.68 66.64 28.37
N GLU A 604 45.34 65.90 29.30
CA GLU A 604 45.34 64.36 29.10
C GLU A 604 44.10 63.72 29.63
N MET A 605 43.51 64.26 30.71
CA MET A 605 42.17 63.79 31.18
C MET A 605 41.07 64.12 30.20
N GLU A 606 41.16 65.22 29.49
CA GLU A 606 40.17 65.55 28.41
C GLU A 606 40.32 64.66 27.21
N LYS A 607 41.55 64.23 26.82
CA LYS A 607 41.76 63.24 25.75
C LYS A 607 41.20 61.83 26.05
N GLU A 608 41.28 61.35 27.29
CA GLU A 608 40.70 60.07 27.71
C GLU A 608 39.15 60.12 27.79
N ARG A 609 38.59 61.25 28.22
CA ARG A 609 37.15 61.49 28.17
C ARG A 609 36.62 61.49 26.72
N GLU A 610 37.37 62.08 25.83
CA GLU A 610 36.99 62.12 24.40
C GLU A 610 37.14 60.76 23.75
N ARG A 611 38.12 59.96 24.15
CA ARG A 611 38.22 58.51 23.70
C ARG A 611 37.06 57.69 24.19
N LEU A 612 36.66 57.76 25.45
CA LEU A 612 35.49 57.11 26.00
C LEU A 612 34.21 57.54 25.30
N ARG A 613 34.07 58.85 25.03
CA ARG A 613 32.86 59.34 24.30
C ARG A 613 32.81 58.87 22.87
N LYS A 614 33.94 58.83 22.16
CA LYS A 614 34.00 58.25 20.80
C LYS A 614 33.74 56.74 20.78
N LYS A 615 34.15 55.98 21.79
CA LYS A 615 33.87 54.56 21.90
C LYS A 615 32.39 54.27 22.23
N MET A 616 31.76 55.06 23.10
CA MET A 616 30.33 55.05 23.41
C MET A 616 29.46 55.46 22.22
N GLU A 617 29.91 56.45 21.42
CA GLU A 617 29.22 56.85 20.16
C GLU A 617 29.27 55.75 19.12
N LYS A 618 30.39 55.05 18.93
CA LYS A 618 30.55 53.90 18.02
C LYS A 618 29.68 52.72 18.42
N THR A 619 29.49 52.44 19.70
CA THR A 619 28.64 51.40 20.22
C THR A 619 27.16 51.78 20.06
N ARG A 620 26.82 53.05 20.14
CA ARG A 620 25.47 53.58 19.94
C ARG A 620 25.08 53.59 18.45
N GLU A 621 26.01 53.86 17.54
CA GLU A 621 25.77 53.74 16.07
C GLU A 621 25.53 52.30 15.64
N GLY A 622 26.11 51.29 16.29
CA GLY A 622 25.86 49.88 16.03
C GLY A 622 24.53 49.34 16.60
N MET A 623 23.84 50.11 17.46
CA MET A 623 22.55 49.75 18.06
C MET A 623 21.34 50.34 17.37
N THR A 624 21.48 51.25 16.42
CA THR A 624 20.39 51.81 15.63
C THR A 624 20.28 51.05 14.33
N GLU A 625 19.31 50.08 14.28
CA GLU A 625 18.84 49.61 13.01
C GLU A 625 18.26 50.78 12.22
N GLU A 626 18.76 51.02 11.02
CA GLU A 626 18.21 51.99 10.08
C GLU A 626 16.73 51.67 9.81
N VAL A 627 15.84 52.51 10.32
CA VAL A 627 14.43 52.55 9.86
C VAL A 627 14.49 52.88 8.37
N LYS A 628 14.20 51.91 7.53
CA LYS A 628 14.13 52.10 6.07
C LYS A 628 13.11 53.20 5.78
N LYS A 629 13.58 54.38 5.35
CA LYS A 629 12.72 55.43 4.86
C LYS A 629 11.99 54.96 3.60
N PRO A 630 10.69 55.32 3.43
CA PRO A 630 9.95 54.89 2.27
C PRO A 630 10.59 55.41 0.98
N LYS A 631 10.75 54.50 -0.01
CA LYS A 631 11.33 54.85 -1.32
C LYS A 631 10.46 55.75 -2.16
N LYS A 632 9.18 55.92 -1.83
CA LYS A 632 8.22 56.85 -2.47
C LYS A 632 7.53 57.70 -1.44
N GLN A 633 7.45 59.01 -1.68
CA GLN A 633 6.60 59.93 -0.94
C GLN A 633 5.18 59.87 -1.49
N TYR A 634 4.26 59.35 -0.70
CA TYR A 634 2.87 59.27 -1.06
C TYR A 634 2.13 60.57 -0.67
N LYS A 635 1.17 60.99 -1.51
CA LYS A 635 0.26 62.11 -1.23
C LYS A 635 -0.97 61.62 -0.45
N PRO A 636 -1.65 62.48 0.34
CA PRO A 636 -2.87 62.07 1.03
C PRO A 636 -3.98 61.48 0.13
N SER A 637 -3.97 61.81 -1.16
CA SER A 637 -4.90 61.32 -2.17
C SER A 637 -4.62 59.89 -2.63
N ASP A 638 -3.46 59.34 -2.33
CA ASP A 638 -3.02 58.03 -2.81
C ASP A 638 -3.56 56.87 -1.96
N PHE A 639 -4.07 57.20 -0.76
CA PHE A 639 -4.64 56.20 0.16
C PHE A 639 -6.14 56.05 0.03
N LYS A 640 -6.65 54.85 -0.19
CA LYS A 640 -8.05 54.50 -0.31
C LYS A 640 -8.51 53.64 0.89
N LEU A 641 -9.75 53.77 1.29
CA LEU A 641 -10.35 52.90 2.31
C LEU A 641 -10.29 51.43 1.88
N GLY A 642 -9.78 50.56 2.76
CA GLY A 642 -9.61 49.13 2.53
C GLY A 642 -8.33 48.70 1.80
N GLU A 643 -7.43 49.63 1.51
CA GLU A 643 -6.15 49.37 0.86
C GLU A 643 -5.12 48.80 1.85
N THR A 644 -4.33 47.81 1.38
CA THR A 644 -3.31 47.17 2.23
C THR A 644 -2.05 48.04 2.26
N VAL A 645 -1.66 48.44 3.46
CA VAL A 645 -0.45 49.24 3.71
C VAL A 645 0.45 48.57 4.73
N LYS A 646 1.75 48.78 4.58
CA LYS A 646 2.77 48.35 5.52
C LYS A 646 3.17 49.54 6.39
N VAL A 647 3.08 49.38 7.71
CA VAL A 647 3.57 50.36 8.70
C VAL A 647 5.06 50.11 8.89
N LEU A 648 5.90 51.03 8.47
CA LEU A 648 7.37 50.86 8.44
C LEU A 648 7.98 50.81 9.84
N SER A 649 7.51 51.63 10.76
CA SER A 649 7.97 51.70 12.16
C SER A 649 7.69 50.41 12.94
N MET A 650 6.63 49.68 12.60
CA MET A 650 6.20 48.46 13.26
C MET A 650 6.47 47.18 12.44
N ASN A 651 6.89 47.35 11.18
CA ASN A 651 7.08 46.27 10.19
C ASN A 651 5.86 45.33 10.06
N LEU A 652 4.66 45.88 10.24
CA LEU A 652 3.37 45.15 10.18
C LEU A 652 2.55 45.61 8.98
N THR A 653 1.79 44.71 8.37
CA THR A 653 0.83 45.02 7.34
C THR A 653 -0.56 45.23 7.94
N GLY A 654 -1.27 46.23 7.48
CA GLY A 654 -2.64 46.54 7.91
C GLY A 654 -3.48 47.10 6.79
N THR A 655 -4.76 47.29 7.04
CA THR A 655 -5.71 47.90 6.09
C THR A 655 -6.09 49.33 6.52
N VAL A 656 -6.19 50.19 5.56
CA VAL A 656 -6.60 51.60 5.78
C VAL A 656 -8.08 51.65 6.18
N HIS A 657 -8.37 52.15 7.38
CA HIS A 657 -9.72 52.24 7.93
C HIS A 657 -10.33 53.66 7.88
N SER A 658 -9.51 54.69 7.77
CA SER A 658 -9.95 56.09 7.56
C SER A 658 -9.06 56.82 6.55
N LEU A 659 -9.61 57.79 5.84
CA LEU A 659 -8.83 58.66 4.98
C LEU A 659 -7.92 59.58 5.82
N PRO A 660 -6.78 60.05 5.27
CA PRO A 660 -5.85 60.93 5.97
C PRO A 660 -6.52 62.25 6.40
N ASP A 661 -6.27 62.66 7.64
CA ASP A 661 -6.72 63.97 8.16
C ASP A 661 -5.86 65.13 7.60
N THR A 662 -6.20 66.39 7.92
CA THR A 662 -5.48 67.56 7.46
C THR A 662 -4.01 67.65 7.92
N LYS A 663 -3.62 66.79 8.86
CA LYS A 663 -2.27 66.63 9.36
C LYS A 663 -1.53 65.39 8.81
N GLY A 664 -2.12 64.68 7.86
CA GLY A 664 -1.58 63.50 7.20
C GLY A 664 -1.65 62.21 8.03
N ASN A 665 -2.49 62.08 9.05
CA ASN A 665 -2.61 60.86 9.84
C ASN A 665 -3.88 60.13 9.40
N LEU A 666 -3.81 58.80 9.37
CA LEU A 666 -4.91 57.88 9.07
C LEU A 666 -4.94 56.71 10.05
N MET A 667 -6.09 56.06 10.16
CA MET A 667 -6.23 54.83 10.99
C MET A 667 -5.94 53.63 10.14
N VAL A 668 -4.99 52.81 10.62
CA VAL A 668 -4.63 51.52 10.02
C VAL A 668 -5.03 50.41 10.99
N GLN A 669 -5.77 49.45 10.49
CA GLN A 669 -6.13 48.25 11.24
C GLN A 669 -5.14 47.15 10.95
N MET A 670 -4.42 46.69 11.97
CA MET A 670 -3.43 45.63 11.93
C MET A 670 -3.94 44.44 12.79
N GLY A 671 -4.71 43.54 12.15
CA GLY A 671 -5.38 42.45 12.86
C GLY A 671 -6.46 43.00 13.84
N ILE A 672 -6.29 42.76 15.14
CA ILE A 672 -7.20 43.20 16.20
C ILE A 672 -6.90 44.65 16.66
N LEU A 673 -5.76 45.21 16.32
CA LEU A 673 -5.30 46.54 16.76
C LEU A 673 -5.52 47.59 15.70
N SER A 674 -6.15 48.71 16.09
CA SER A 674 -6.24 49.94 15.25
C SER A 674 -5.28 51.00 15.78
N SER A 675 -4.44 51.54 14.92
CA SER A 675 -3.49 52.58 15.31
C SER A 675 -3.55 53.76 14.35
N LYS A 676 -3.36 54.97 14.91
CA LYS A 676 -3.27 56.19 14.12
C LYS A 676 -1.83 56.38 13.65
N VAL A 677 -1.58 56.35 12.35
CA VAL A 677 -0.26 56.36 11.71
C VAL A 677 -0.20 57.52 10.70
N HIS A 678 0.95 58.17 10.62
CA HIS A 678 1.21 59.24 9.66
C HIS A 678 1.56 58.65 8.29
N ILE A 679 1.15 59.28 7.18
CA ILE A 679 1.42 58.83 5.81
C ILE A 679 2.90 58.61 5.47
N SER A 680 3.82 59.29 6.15
CA SER A 680 5.26 59.13 5.95
C SER A 680 5.82 57.82 6.49
N ASP A 681 5.05 57.13 7.34
CA ASP A 681 5.41 55.85 7.91
C ASP A 681 4.66 54.63 7.24
N LEU A 682 4.05 54.90 6.10
CA LEU A 682 3.25 53.93 5.38
C LEU A 682 3.83 53.67 3.96
N GLU A 683 3.79 52.40 3.55
CA GLU A 683 4.12 51.96 2.20
C GLU A 683 2.91 51.17 1.65
N ILE A 684 2.41 51.56 0.48
CA ILE A 684 1.29 50.86 -0.17
C ILE A 684 1.84 49.55 -0.75
N VAL A 685 1.23 48.41 -0.39
CA VAL A 685 1.64 47.09 -0.85
C VAL A 685 0.64 46.61 -1.90
N ASP A 686 1.09 46.55 -3.16
CA ASP A 686 0.31 46.05 -4.30
C ASP A 686 0.22 44.50 -4.28
N GLU A 687 -0.03 43.89 -3.13
CA GLU A 687 -0.31 42.45 -3.04
C GLU A 687 -1.81 42.18 -2.95
N LYS A 688 -2.35 41.63 -4.03
CA LYS A 688 -3.68 41.00 -3.97
C LYS A 688 -3.62 39.86 -2.94
N PRO A 689 -4.58 39.75 -2.02
CA PRO A 689 -4.57 38.73 -0.98
C PRO A 689 -4.51 37.33 -1.59
N ALA A 690 -3.53 36.52 -1.16
CA ALA A 690 -3.20 35.18 -1.66
C ALA A 690 -4.24 34.09 -1.29
N TYR A 691 -5.49 34.41 -1.08
CA TYR A 691 -6.55 33.49 -0.65
C TYR A 691 -7.55 33.08 -1.74
N LEU A 692 -7.31 33.39 -3.00
CA LEU A 692 -8.22 32.95 -4.09
C LEU A 692 -7.43 32.55 -5.34
N LYS A 693 -6.68 31.44 -5.27
CA LYS A 693 -6.29 30.70 -6.46
C LYS A 693 -6.34 29.20 -6.20
N LYS A 694 -7.52 28.64 -6.44
CA LYS A 694 -7.73 27.32 -7.06
C LYS A 694 -9.22 27.11 -7.23
N THR A 695 -9.69 27.39 -8.39
CA THR A 695 -10.69 26.71 -9.20
C THR A 695 -11.30 27.71 -10.19
N ALA A 696 -10.76 27.74 -11.38
CA ALA A 696 -11.48 28.18 -12.56
C ALA A 696 -10.83 27.51 -13.78
N ALA A 697 -11.36 26.37 -14.15
CA ALA A 697 -11.22 25.86 -15.50
C ALA A 697 -12.51 26.16 -16.25
N ARG A 698 -12.36 27.00 -17.24
CA ARG A 698 -13.14 27.21 -18.48
C ARG A 698 -14.57 26.65 -18.54
N THR A 699 -15.56 27.53 -18.64
CA THR A 699 -16.43 27.53 -19.84
C THR A 699 -17.20 28.87 -19.97
N SER A 700 -17.37 29.23 -21.16
CA SER A 700 -17.97 30.36 -21.86
C SER A 700 -19.22 31.03 -21.32
N LYS A 701 -19.23 32.36 -21.50
CA LYS A 701 -20.33 33.29 -21.81
C LYS A 701 -21.67 33.18 -21.06
N GLY A 702 -21.89 34.16 -20.21
CA GLY A 702 -23.20 34.52 -19.69
C GLY A 702 -23.10 35.59 -18.62
N LYS A 703 -23.37 36.87 -18.97
CA LYS A 703 -23.53 37.95 -18.01
C LYS A 703 -24.70 37.67 -17.11
N VAL A 704 -24.47 37.43 -15.83
CA VAL A 704 -25.42 37.76 -14.76
C VAL A 704 -24.63 38.17 -13.53
N LYS A 705 -24.86 39.33 -12.99
CA LYS A 705 -24.48 39.77 -11.66
C LYS A 705 -25.15 38.81 -10.65
N MET A 706 -24.39 38.09 -9.87
CA MET A 706 -24.92 37.45 -8.68
C MET A 706 -24.05 37.80 -7.47
N GLY A 707 -24.69 38.49 -6.57
CA GLY A 707 -24.19 38.79 -5.24
C GLY A 707 -24.13 37.52 -4.41
N LYS A 708 -23.35 37.58 -3.37
CA LYS A 708 -23.12 36.58 -2.36
C LYS A 708 -24.42 35.90 -1.92
N SER A 709 -24.65 34.64 -2.24
CA SER A 709 -25.60 33.81 -1.50
C SER A 709 -24.89 33.32 -0.22
N LEU A 710 -25.09 34.05 0.86
CA LEU A 710 -24.93 33.52 2.22
C LEU A 710 -26.01 32.45 2.40
N SER A 711 -25.65 31.23 2.76
CA SER A 711 -26.57 30.22 3.26
C SER A 711 -27.11 30.71 4.61
N VAL A 712 -28.26 31.37 4.59
CA VAL A 712 -28.94 31.82 5.81
C VAL A 712 -29.63 30.59 6.41
N SER A 713 -29.37 30.30 7.69
CA SER A 713 -30.05 29.22 8.41
C SER A 713 -31.55 29.50 8.46
N PRO A 714 -32.44 28.52 8.25
CA PRO A 714 -33.89 28.70 8.38
C PRO A 714 -34.37 28.92 9.82
N GLU A 715 -33.47 28.92 10.80
CA GLU A 715 -33.77 29.11 12.22
C GLU A 715 -32.82 30.11 12.85
N ILE A 716 -33.36 30.99 13.69
CA ILE A 716 -32.61 31.90 14.55
C ILE A 716 -32.92 31.61 16.02
N ASN A 717 -31.89 31.54 16.86
CA ASN A 717 -32.05 31.34 18.30
C ASN A 717 -31.78 32.62 19.10
N LEU A 718 -32.81 33.11 19.78
CA LEU A 718 -32.77 34.33 20.57
C LEU A 718 -32.88 34.08 22.10
N LEU A 719 -32.67 32.83 22.54
CA LEU A 719 -32.74 32.48 23.96
C LEU A 719 -31.69 33.23 24.80
N GLY A 720 -32.11 33.74 25.96
CA GLY A 720 -31.22 34.45 26.89
C GLY A 720 -30.87 35.90 26.54
N LYS A 721 -31.46 36.45 25.45
CA LYS A 721 -31.27 37.86 25.05
C LYS A 721 -32.31 38.78 25.62
N THR A 722 -31.96 40.05 25.77
CA THR A 722 -32.95 41.13 26.10
C THR A 722 -33.84 41.40 24.90
N VAL A 723 -34.99 42.03 25.10
CA VAL A 723 -35.94 42.30 24.02
C VAL A 723 -35.31 43.17 22.91
N ASP A 724 -34.55 44.19 23.32
CA ASP A 724 -33.91 45.11 22.35
C ASP A 724 -32.80 44.43 21.54
N GLU A 725 -31.99 43.59 22.16
CA GLU A 725 -30.96 42.82 21.46
C GLU A 725 -31.58 41.80 20.51
N ALA A 726 -32.64 41.13 20.95
CA ALA A 726 -33.31 40.12 20.13
C ALA A 726 -33.99 40.76 18.91
N VAL A 727 -34.62 41.94 19.06
CA VAL A 727 -35.23 42.68 17.96
C VAL A 727 -34.17 43.14 16.95
N ALA A 728 -33.04 43.69 17.40
CA ALA A 728 -31.96 44.14 16.52
C ALA A 728 -31.35 42.99 15.69
N GLU A 729 -31.19 41.84 16.30
CA GLU A 729 -30.66 40.67 15.62
C GLU A 729 -31.69 40.02 14.66
N LEU A 730 -32.93 39.98 15.08
CA LEU A 730 -34.04 39.51 14.26
C LEU A 730 -34.24 40.36 13.02
N ASP A 731 -34.10 41.71 13.15
CA ASP A 731 -34.18 42.63 12.02
C ASP A 731 -33.20 42.31 10.92
N LYS A 732 -31.91 42.18 11.30
CA LYS A 732 -30.85 41.82 10.38
C LYS A 732 -31.04 40.41 9.77
N TYR A 733 -31.49 39.46 10.58
CA TYR A 733 -31.74 38.09 10.12
C TYR A 733 -32.90 38.01 9.11
N LEU A 734 -34.00 38.75 9.33
CA LEU A 734 -35.13 38.78 8.40
C LEU A 734 -34.75 39.40 7.06
N ASP A 735 -33.90 40.42 7.06
CA ASP A 735 -33.37 41.02 5.83
C ASP A 735 -32.53 40.01 5.06
N ASP A 736 -31.60 39.31 5.75
CA ASP A 736 -30.78 38.29 5.15
C ASP A 736 -31.62 37.10 4.63
N ALA A 737 -32.63 36.66 5.40
CA ALA A 737 -33.55 35.61 5.03
C ALA A 737 -34.45 35.99 3.81
N SER A 738 -34.88 37.24 3.73
CA SER A 738 -35.62 37.76 2.57
C SER A 738 -34.74 37.83 1.32
N LEU A 739 -33.47 38.23 1.45
CA LEU A 739 -32.49 38.24 0.36
C LEU A 739 -32.13 36.83 -0.11
N ALA A 740 -32.20 35.86 0.78
CA ALA A 740 -31.97 34.44 0.49
C ALA A 740 -33.24 33.74 -0.07
N HIS A 741 -34.34 34.46 -0.26
CA HIS A 741 -35.64 33.94 -0.75
C HIS A 741 -36.20 32.78 0.10
N LEU A 742 -35.99 32.80 1.42
CA LEU A 742 -36.63 31.84 2.31
C LEU A 742 -38.15 32.16 2.41
N THR A 743 -38.96 31.12 2.26
CA THR A 743 -40.45 31.27 2.35
C THR A 743 -40.95 31.31 3.78
N SER A 744 -40.24 30.68 4.71
CA SER A 744 -40.56 30.68 6.13
C SER A 744 -39.30 30.53 6.97
N VAL A 745 -39.30 31.13 8.16
CA VAL A 745 -38.22 31.07 9.13
C VAL A 745 -38.75 30.81 10.53
N ARG A 746 -37.88 30.17 11.34
CA ARG A 746 -38.21 29.75 12.70
C ARG A 746 -37.46 30.61 13.70
N VAL A 747 -38.19 31.27 14.59
CA VAL A 747 -37.62 32.16 15.61
C VAL A 747 -37.80 31.54 16.99
N VAL A 748 -36.69 31.11 17.62
CA VAL A 748 -36.70 30.46 18.94
C VAL A 748 -36.46 31.50 20.01
N HIS A 749 -37.45 31.72 20.87
CA HIS A 749 -37.43 32.74 21.96
C HIS A 749 -37.67 32.14 23.34
N GLY A 750 -38.01 30.84 23.42
CA GLY A 750 -38.30 30.16 24.68
C GLY A 750 -39.66 30.43 25.30
N LYS A 751 -40.02 29.64 26.30
CA LYS A 751 -41.33 29.72 27.00
C LYS A 751 -41.33 30.73 28.17
N GLY A 752 -40.21 31.16 28.73
CA GLY A 752 -40.00 32.06 29.88
C GLY A 752 -41.20 32.92 30.33
N THR A 753 -40.96 34.12 30.81
CA THR A 753 -42.00 35.08 31.27
C THR A 753 -42.90 35.60 30.15
N GLY A 754 -42.56 35.28 28.90
CA GLY A 754 -43.28 35.74 27.69
C GLY A 754 -42.94 37.18 27.24
N ALA A 755 -42.10 37.90 27.93
CA ALA A 755 -41.71 39.26 27.57
C ALA A 755 -40.99 39.33 26.20
N LEU A 756 -40.02 38.36 25.97
CA LEU A 756 -39.30 38.27 24.72
C LEU A 756 -40.24 37.92 23.52
N ARG A 757 -41.18 36.99 23.74
CA ARG A 757 -42.21 36.66 22.77
C ARG A 757 -43.08 37.87 22.41
N ALA A 758 -43.56 38.61 23.44
CA ALA A 758 -44.41 39.81 23.22
C ALA A 758 -43.66 40.88 22.44
N GLY A 759 -42.37 41.13 22.75
CA GLY A 759 -41.53 42.07 22.02
C GLY A 759 -41.30 41.67 20.54
N ILE A 760 -40.96 40.38 20.32
CA ILE A 760 -40.80 39.84 18.97
C ILE A 760 -42.10 39.94 18.15
N HIS A 761 -43.26 39.57 18.72
CA HIS A 761 -44.53 39.66 18.02
C HIS A 761 -44.93 41.11 17.73
N GLN A 762 -44.67 42.08 18.63
CA GLN A 762 -44.89 43.49 18.40
C GLN A 762 -43.99 44.02 17.26
N TYR A 763 -42.75 43.56 17.16
CA TYR A 763 -41.80 43.89 16.12
C TYR A 763 -42.24 43.29 14.77
N LEU A 764 -42.54 41.98 14.70
CA LEU A 764 -42.98 41.30 13.46
C LEU A 764 -44.24 41.90 12.84
N LYS A 765 -45.16 42.42 13.67
CA LYS A 765 -46.41 43.09 13.20
C LYS A 765 -46.12 44.34 12.37
N ARG A 766 -44.94 44.95 12.54
CA ARG A 766 -44.55 46.22 11.86
C ARG A 766 -43.66 46.00 10.66
N GLN A 767 -43.19 44.80 10.43
CA GLN A 767 -42.22 44.47 9.38
C GLN A 767 -42.86 44.26 8.01
N LYS A 768 -42.34 44.95 6.98
CA LYS A 768 -42.86 44.91 5.60
C LYS A 768 -42.63 43.57 4.89
N HIS A 769 -41.56 42.85 5.28
CA HIS A 769 -41.14 41.60 4.67
C HIS A 769 -41.84 40.36 5.25
N VAL A 770 -42.61 40.53 6.34
CA VAL A 770 -43.38 39.48 6.99
C VAL A 770 -44.78 39.42 6.40
N LYS A 771 -45.17 38.23 5.93
CA LYS A 771 -46.52 37.94 5.41
C LYS A 771 -47.45 37.55 6.54
N SER A 772 -47.03 36.61 7.39
CA SER A 772 -47.78 36.15 8.54
C SER A 772 -46.83 35.60 9.60
N TYR A 773 -47.29 35.49 10.86
CA TYR A 773 -46.55 34.77 11.88
C TYR A 773 -47.53 34.05 12.81
N ARG A 774 -47.10 32.86 13.31
CA ARG A 774 -47.88 32.06 14.23
C ARG A 774 -46.94 31.41 15.27
N LEU A 775 -47.50 30.99 16.40
CA LEU A 775 -46.79 30.16 17.36
C LEU A 775 -46.58 28.75 16.76
N GLY A 776 -45.46 28.09 17.15
CA GLY A 776 -45.20 26.73 16.75
C GLY A 776 -46.28 25.78 17.24
N ALA A 777 -46.64 24.79 16.41
CA ALA A 777 -47.55 23.70 16.76
C ALA A 777 -46.82 22.61 17.55
N PHE A 778 -47.53 21.58 18.00
CA PHE A 778 -46.98 20.43 18.67
C PHE A 778 -45.93 19.73 17.75
N GLY A 779 -44.68 19.62 18.22
CA GLY A 779 -43.53 19.18 17.42
C GLY A 779 -42.68 20.28 16.79
N GLU A 780 -43.17 21.52 16.66
CA GLU A 780 -42.42 22.67 16.14
C GLU A 780 -41.79 23.54 17.26
N GLY A 781 -41.88 23.14 18.52
CA GLY A 781 -41.36 23.88 19.69
C GLY A 781 -42.41 24.64 20.50
N ASP A 782 -43.69 24.42 20.25
CA ASP A 782 -44.85 24.98 20.94
C ASP A 782 -44.78 26.51 21.17
N ALA A 783 -45.19 26.97 22.37
CA ALA A 783 -45.20 28.36 22.76
C ALA A 783 -43.81 29.03 22.90
N GLY A 784 -42.70 28.25 22.71
CA GLY A 784 -41.34 28.77 22.78
C GLY A 784 -40.75 29.17 21.43
N VAL A 785 -41.51 28.99 20.35
CA VAL A 785 -41.08 29.26 18.96
C VAL A 785 -42.17 30.03 18.21
N THR A 786 -41.76 30.95 17.35
CA THR A 786 -42.63 31.62 16.40
C THR A 786 -42.19 31.30 14.97
N ILE A 787 -43.11 30.78 14.17
CA ILE A 787 -42.92 30.58 12.73
C ILE A 787 -43.34 31.85 12.00
N VAL A 788 -42.45 32.39 11.18
CA VAL A 788 -42.64 33.63 10.41
C VAL A 788 -42.63 33.29 8.94
N GLU A 789 -43.69 33.58 8.23
CA GLU A 789 -43.77 33.49 6.76
C GLU A 789 -43.32 34.80 6.15
N LEU A 790 -42.41 34.76 5.23
CA LEU A 790 -41.90 35.91 4.49
C LEU A 790 -42.68 36.08 3.17
N LYS A 791 -42.71 37.33 2.66
CA LYS A 791 -43.43 37.67 1.42
C LYS A 791 -42.69 37.24 0.19
#